data_f864e328f076bf284e5ca7b94abe7e5c
#
_entry.id   f864e328f076bf284e5ca7b94abe7e5c
#
_cell.length_a   1.000
_cell.length_b   1.000
_cell.length_c   1.000
_cell.angle_alpha   90.00
_cell.angle_beta   90.00
_cell.angle_gamma   90.00
#
_symmetry.space_group_name_H-M   'P 1'
#
loop_
_entity.id
_entity.type
_entity.pdbx_description
1 polymer ?
#
loop_
_entity_poly.entity_id
_entity_poly.type
_entity_poly.pdbx_seq_one_letter_code
_entity_poly.pdbx_strand_id
1 'polypeptide(L)'
;VTQTAEDQRLHQARTGQADWRQWGPYLSDRQWGTVREDYSPGGTAWDYLPHDHARSRAYRWGEDGIGGISDLGQTLCFALALWNGRDPILKERFFGLTNDQGNHGEDVKDYYFYLDNTPTHSWMRMLYRYPQGAFPYADLLGENARRKSDPALPEYELVDTGIFDGDRYFDVTLDYAKRTADDILIRITVANRGPEAAPIWLLPTLWFRNTWSWGDAPKPRLWAEGDAAILTAHPDRPAMRLDCPGADALLFCENETNTARLWGQAGPAWPKDGINDHIVSGAATVNPAQQGTKAAALWHREVPAGGTLSITLRLSAATSGGGLGPDPAGLMATRLAEADAFYAARLPPGTSPDRARIARQAHAGMLWSKQFFHYVVADWLEGDRIPPPGGRERGRNHGWRHVHASDVISMPDTWEYPWFASWDLCFHTVVLARTDLDFAKEQVLLLMREWYMHPNGQVPAYEWAFDDVNPPLQVWAGLQIAEYEQRTTGRLDTAFLRRLLDHGLLYFTWWVNRKDAEGNNLFQGGFLGLDNISVFDRSSGYLPGGGRLYQSDGTTWAGFFALQMMQAAMLLARVQPDHHELAAKFFQHFALIADAMDHLGRESQGSADLWDEADGLYYDVLRTGDRFVPLKVRSLVSLLPMIAVADLDLAALEASDNPAFAARIAWFRRRQADLFGKIAGSEGQAEHRLLVSLVDRDRLQRLLRVMLDPAEMLSDYGIRSLSHRHLADPFRVEIGGDAFGIGYWPAESQSGLFGGNSNWRGPIWMPVNVLLIDALRRHHRHYGEAFTVECPVGSGRMMTLDQVADELARRLVAIFEAGQDGRRPVWGGAARFQQDPGWRDTLLFYEYFHGDNGAGIGAAHQTGWTGLVAVLIEDLGRAANPASAPARRHAKAPAPVAAGR
;
A
#
# COMPACT_ATOMS: atom_id res chain seq x y z
N VAL A 1 -20.35 -14.00 13.84
CA VAL A 1 -19.60 -14.55 12.69
C VAL A 1 -19.36 -16.02 12.98
N THR A 2 -19.67 -16.90 12.04
CA THR A 2 -19.39 -18.33 12.15
C THR A 2 -17.87 -18.51 12.15
N GLN A 3 -17.32 -19.22 13.15
CA GLN A 3 -15.87 -19.43 13.25
C GLN A 3 -15.44 -20.44 12.18
N THR A 4 -14.62 -20.00 11.23
CA THR A 4 -14.07 -20.82 10.15
C THR A 4 -12.77 -21.51 10.57
N ALA A 5 -12.28 -22.47 9.77
CA ALA A 5 -11.00 -23.12 10.01
C ALA A 5 -9.82 -22.12 9.99
N GLU A 6 -9.91 -21.10 9.13
CA GLU A 6 -8.88 -20.04 9.08
C GLU A 6 -8.92 -19.12 10.31
N ASP A 7 -10.11 -18.83 10.86
CA ASP A 7 -10.23 -18.10 12.14
C ASP A 7 -9.60 -18.90 13.31
N GLN A 8 -9.69 -20.23 13.27
CA GLN A 8 -9.01 -21.08 14.25
C GLN A 8 -7.48 -21.00 14.12
N ARG A 9 -6.93 -20.97 12.91
CA ARG A 9 -5.48 -20.80 12.67
C ARG A 9 -5.01 -19.43 13.12
N LEU A 10 -5.75 -18.38 12.86
CA LEU A 10 -5.48 -17.05 13.39
C LEU A 10 -5.45 -17.03 14.92
N HIS A 11 -6.41 -17.72 15.54
CA HIS A 11 -6.41 -17.89 17.00
C HIS A 11 -5.19 -18.66 17.51
N GLN A 12 -4.82 -19.76 16.85
CA GLN A 12 -3.64 -20.56 17.20
C GLN A 12 -2.35 -19.72 17.07
N ALA A 13 -2.21 -18.94 16.00
CA ALA A 13 -1.08 -18.04 15.81
C ALA A 13 -1.00 -16.95 16.91
N ARG A 14 -2.13 -16.32 17.24
CA ARG A 14 -2.22 -15.32 18.30
C ARG A 14 -1.88 -15.86 19.70
N THR A 15 -2.26 -17.10 19.98
CA THR A 15 -2.04 -17.73 21.30
C THR A 15 -0.71 -18.48 21.39
N GLY A 16 0.09 -18.50 20.34
CA GLY A 16 1.36 -19.24 20.30
C GLY A 16 1.19 -20.76 20.28
N GLN A 17 -0.01 -21.28 19.97
CA GLN A 17 -0.26 -22.72 19.87
C GLN A 17 0.35 -23.33 18.60
N ALA A 18 0.35 -22.57 17.49
CA ALA A 18 1.01 -22.93 16.24
C ALA A 18 1.38 -21.65 15.47
N ASP A 19 2.59 -21.59 14.98
CA ASP A 19 3.09 -20.41 14.26
C ASP A 19 2.77 -20.51 12.77
N TRP A 20 1.48 -20.40 12.43
CA TRP A 20 0.99 -20.50 11.06
C TRP A 20 1.58 -19.44 10.13
N ARG A 21 2.07 -18.30 10.66
CA ARG A 21 2.67 -17.21 9.89
C ARG A 21 4.17 -17.38 9.67
N GLN A 22 4.80 -18.44 10.21
CA GLN A 22 6.24 -18.69 10.07
C GLN A 22 6.71 -18.68 8.61
N TRP A 23 5.89 -19.18 7.69
CA TRP A 23 6.10 -19.13 6.25
C TRP A 23 5.02 -18.29 5.58
N GLY A 24 5.42 -17.45 4.64
CA GLY A 24 4.50 -16.61 3.88
C GLY A 24 5.17 -15.99 2.66
N PRO A 25 4.44 -15.15 1.90
CA PRO A 25 4.94 -14.49 0.70
C PRO A 25 5.82 -13.29 1.06
N TYR A 26 6.89 -13.52 1.82
CA TYR A 26 7.72 -12.45 2.37
C TYR A 26 8.87 -12.03 1.44
N LEU A 27 8.95 -12.59 0.23
CA LEU A 27 9.82 -12.12 -0.83
C LEU A 27 9.17 -10.98 -1.60
N SER A 28 9.98 -10.02 -2.03
CA SER A 28 9.55 -9.05 -3.04
C SER A 28 9.60 -9.65 -4.45
N ASP A 29 8.99 -8.99 -5.40
CA ASP A 29 9.18 -9.31 -6.82
C ASP A 29 10.40 -8.58 -7.41
N ARG A 30 10.98 -7.63 -6.65
CA ARG A 30 12.15 -6.85 -7.06
C ARG A 30 13.03 -6.42 -5.88
N GLN A 31 14.35 -6.60 -6.01
CA GLN A 31 15.39 -6.04 -5.13
C GLN A 31 16.38 -5.13 -5.88
N TRP A 32 16.60 -5.37 -7.17
CA TRP A 32 17.45 -4.52 -8.00
C TRP A 32 16.84 -3.12 -8.16
N GLY A 33 17.70 -2.10 -8.26
CA GLY A 33 17.27 -0.72 -8.37
C GLY A 33 16.61 -0.13 -7.09
N THR A 34 16.64 -0.82 -5.95
CA THR A 34 16.15 -0.29 -4.67
C THR A 34 17.21 0.54 -3.96
N VAL A 35 16.76 1.45 -3.08
CA VAL A 35 17.66 2.27 -2.27
C VAL A 35 18.56 1.40 -1.39
N ARG A 36 18.03 0.32 -0.82
CA ARG A 36 18.77 -0.58 0.07
C ARG A 36 19.97 -1.23 -0.62
N GLU A 37 19.84 -1.59 -1.88
CA GLU A 37 20.90 -2.23 -2.66
C GLU A 37 21.76 -1.23 -3.45
N ASP A 38 21.54 0.08 -3.27
CA ASP A 38 22.32 1.14 -3.91
C ASP A 38 23.50 1.58 -3.04
N TYR A 39 24.71 1.27 -3.47
CA TYR A 39 25.95 1.74 -2.85
C TYR A 39 26.70 2.73 -3.71
N SER A 40 26.04 3.35 -4.69
CA SER A 40 26.62 4.39 -5.52
C SER A 40 26.87 5.67 -4.71
N PRO A 41 27.95 6.43 -4.99
CA PRO A 41 28.19 7.72 -4.35
C PRO A 41 27.14 8.78 -4.68
N GLY A 42 26.53 8.68 -5.87
CA GLY A 42 25.58 9.65 -6.41
C GLY A 42 24.12 9.36 -6.08
N GLY A 43 23.80 8.22 -5.48
CA GLY A 43 22.40 7.82 -5.19
C GLY A 43 21.61 7.41 -6.44
N THR A 44 22.27 6.76 -7.42
CA THR A 44 21.70 6.31 -8.69
C THR A 44 21.33 4.81 -8.63
N ALA A 45 20.32 4.47 -7.83
CA ALA A 45 19.98 3.08 -7.50
C ALA A 45 19.78 2.18 -8.73
N TRP A 46 19.10 2.69 -9.74
CA TRP A 46 18.78 1.96 -10.96
C TRP A 46 20.00 1.63 -11.81
N ASP A 47 20.96 2.55 -11.91
CA ASP A 47 22.21 2.34 -12.65
C ASP A 47 23.17 1.46 -11.87
N TYR A 48 23.15 1.58 -10.53
CA TYR A 48 24.05 0.83 -9.66
C TYR A 48 23.76 -0.67 -9.66
N LEU A 49 22.51 -1.06 -9.65
CA LEU A 49 22.07 -2.46 -9.71
C LEU A 49 20.93 -2.61 -10.73
N PRO A 50 21.24 -2.60 -12.05
CA PRO A 50 20.25 -2.79 -13.10
C PRO A 50 19.76 -4.25 -13.18
N HIS A 51 18.67 -4.48 -13.89
CA HIS A 51 18.08 -5.81 -14.10
C HIS A 51 19.09 -6.86 -14.63
N ASP A 52 19.99 -6.47 -15.55
CA ASP A 52 21.02 -7.39 -16.08
C ASP A 52 21.98 -7.92 -15.00
N HIS A 53 22.24 -7.12 -13.97
CA HIS A 53 23.10 -7.52 -12.85
C HIS A 53 22.37 -8.38 -11.81
N ALA A 54 21.04 -8.32 -11.73
CA ALA A 54 20.24 -8.96 -10.69
C ALA A 54 20.44 -10.48 -10.61
N ARG A 55 20.62 -11.15 -11.76
CA ARG A 55 20.88 -12.60 -11.78
C ARG A 55 22.26 -12.99 -11.25
N SER A 56 23.23 -12.07 -11.28
CA SER A 56 24.63 -12.34 -10.95
C SER A 56 25.07 -11.76 -9.61
N ARG A 57 24.31 -10.83 -9.04
CA ARG A 57 24.63 -10.15 -7.80
C ARG A 57 23.80 -10.66 -6.65
N ALA A 58 24.42 -11.09 -5.57
CA ALA A 58 23.71 -11.41 -4.32
C ALA A 58 23.27 -10.11 -3.66
N TYR A 59 22.04 -10.11 -3.12
CA TYR A 59 21.49 -8.99 -2.37
C TYR A 59 21.85 -9.09 -0.89
N ARG A 60 22.06 -7.96 -0.24
CA ARG A 60 22.34 -7.89 1.21
C ARG A 60 21.06 -7.82 2.02
N TRP A 61 20.10 -7.00 1.56
CA TRP A 61 18.98 -6.55 2.39
C TRP A 61 17.67 -7.30 2.16
N GLY A 62 17.58 -8.13 1.17
CA GLY A 62 16.39 -8.90 0.86
C GLY A 62 16.60 -9.86 -0.29
N GLU A 63 15.56 -10.56 -0.70
CA GLU A 63 15.56 -11.48 -1.83
C GLU A 63 14.31 -11.26 -2.69
N ASP A 64 14.42 -11.57 -3.98
CA ASP A 64 13.31 -11.50 -4.95
C ASP A 64 13.09 -12.85 -5.64
N GLY A 65 11.87 -13.07 -6.16
CA GLY A 65 11.56 -14.27 -6.91
C GLY A 65 10.07 -14.42 -7.23
N ILE A 66 9.75 -15.08 -8.34
CA ILE A 66 8.39 -15.24 -8.85
C ILE A 66 7.56 -16.15 -7.93
N GLY A 67 6.45 -15.62 -7.41
CA GLY A 67 5.58 -16.33 -6.51
C GLY A 67 6.28 -16.80 -5.24
N GLY A 68 7.25 -16.03 -4.76
CA GLY A 68 8.18 -16.42 -3.72
C GLY A 68 7.54 -16.54 -2.34
N ILE A 69 8.07 -17.48 -1.55
CA ILE A 69 7.78 -17.62 -0.11
C ILE A 69 9.08 -17.72 0.68
N SER A 70 9.04 -17.30 1.94
CA SER A 70 10.15 -17.50 2.88
C SER A 70 9.66 -17.67 4.30
N ASP A 71 10.58 -17.99 5.20
CA ASP A 71 10.36 -17.83 6.64
C ASP A 71 10.31 -16.32 7.01
N LEU A 72 9.84 -16.00 8.22
CA LEU A 72 9.68 -14.62 8.72
C LEU A 72 10.97 -13.78 8.67
N GLY A 73 12.14 -14.38 8.75
CA GLY A 73 13.43 -13.69 8.68
C GLY A 73 14.05 -13.72 7.30
N GLN A 74 13.32 -14.24 6.31
CA GLN A 74 13.83 -14.45 4.95
C GLN A 74 15.17 -15.20 4.92
N THR A 75 15.33 -16.16 5.86
CA THR A 75 16.55 -16.95 5.96
C THR A 75 16.62 -18.02 4.87
N LEU A 76 15.52 -18.75 4.68
CA LEU A 76 15.35 -19.74 3.62
C LEU A 76 14.21 -19.29 2.69
N CYS A 77 14.50 -19.21 1.40
CA CYS A 77 13.63 -18.70 0.37
C CYS A 77 13.30 -19.79 -0.66
N PHE A 78 12.07 -19.74 -1.17
CA PHE A 78 11.62 -20.57 -2.28
C PHE A 78 10.89 -19.71 -3.30
N ALA A 79 11.19 -19.90 -4.60
CA ALA A 79 10.46 -19.27 -5.70
C ALA A 79 10.55 -20.13 -6.96
N LEU A 80 9.79 -19.75 -7.99
CA LEU A 80 9.80 -20.41 -9.29
C LEU A 80 10.69 -19.66 -10.28
N ALA A 81 11.58 -20.38 -10.96
CA ALA A 81 12.22 -19.89 -12.18
C ALA A 81 11.69 -20.69 -13.40
N LEU A 82 11.69 -20.04 -14.58
CA LEU A 82 11.10 -20.55 -15.80
C LEU A 82 12.03 -20.31 -17.01
N TRP A 83 11.95 -21.22 -18.00
CA TRP A 83 12.55 -20.97 -19.30
C TRP A 83 11.70 -21.60 -20.41
N ASN A 84 11.57 -20.89 -21.53
CA ASN A 84 10.79 -21.33 -22.69
C ASN A 84 11.66 -21.81 -23.86
N GLY A 85 12.96 -21.93 -23.64
CA GLY A 85 13.92 -22.32 -24.69
C GLY A 85 14.27 -21.21 -25.69
N ARG A 86 13.73 -20.02 -25.54
CA ARG A 86 13.92 -18.86 -26.45
C ARG A 86 14.33 -17.58 -25.74
N ASP A 87 13.98 -17.46 -24.47
CA ASP A 87 14.33 -16.33 -23.66
C ASP A 87 15.87 -16.24 -23.52
N PRO A 88 16.51 -15.07 -23.66
CA PRO A 88 17.95 -14.95 -23.53
C PRO A 88 18.48 -15.18 -22.12
N ILE A 89 17.61 -15.16 -21.10
CA ILE A 89 17.93 -15.41 -19.69
C ILE A 89 16.87 -16.31 -19.05
N LEU A 90 17.26 -16.97 -17.97
CA LEU A 90 16.32 -17.67 -17.09
C LEU A 90 15.38 -16.66 -16.42
N LYS A 91 14.08 -16.87 -16.51
CA LYS A 91 13.06 -16.03 -15.88
C LYS A 91 12.95 -16.37 -14.40
N GLU A 92 13.78 -15.71 -13.57
CA GLU A 92 13.81 -15.85 -12.12
C GLU A 92 13.07 -14.71 -11.41
N ARG A 93 12.86 -13.59 -12.09
CA ARG A 93 12.25 -12.36 -11.60
C ARG A 93 11.52 -11.61 -12.70
N PHE A 94 10.58 -10.77 -12.32
CA PHE A 94 9.88 -9.93 -13.27
C PHE A 94 10.76 -8.79 -13.79
N PHE A 95 10.53 -8.45 -15.05
CA PHE A 95 11.16 -7.33 -15.73
C PHE A 95 10.25 -6.10 -15.69
N GLY A 96 10.86 -4.93 -15.65
CA GLY A 96 10.19 -3.66 -15.80
C GLY A 96 11.18 -2.56 -16.12
N LEU A 97 10.65 -1.36 -16.30
CA LEU A 97 11.40 -0.18 -16.68
C LEU A 97 11.68 0.72 -15.48
N THR A 98 12.77 1.46 -15.56
CA THR A 98 13.16 2.46 -14.57
C THR A 98 12.72 3.84 -15.00
N ASN A 99 12.84 4.84 -14.11
CA ASN A 99 12.53 6.24 -14.43
C ASN A 99 13.22 6.76 -15.69
N ASP A 100 14.46 6.33 -15.94
CA ASP A 100 15.20 6.75 -17.12
C ASP A 100 14.86 5.97 -18.38
N GLN A 101 14.33 4.78 -18.24
CA GLN A 101 13.97 3.86 -19.33
C GLN A 101 12.51 3.99 -19.75
N GLY A 102 11.60 4.18 -18.79
CA GLY A 102 10.17 4.39 -19.04
C GLY A 102 9.88 5.79 -19.58
N ASN A 103 8.69 6.00 -20.12
CA ASN A 103 8.24 7.32 -20.53
C ASN A 103 7.48 8.06 -19.41
N HIS A 104 6.92 7.34 -18.43
CA HIS A 104 6.19 7.90 -17.29
C HIS A 104 6.73 7.49 -15.90
N GLY A 105 7.84 6.75 -15.83
CA GLY A 105 8.45 6.35 -14.57
C GLY A 105 8.74 4.86 -14.47
N GLU A 106 8.68 4.34 -13.25
CA GLU A 106 8.87 2.91 -12.97
C GLU A 106 7.61 2.13 -13.32
N ASP A 107 7.75 1.01 -14.03
CA ASP A 107 6.61 0.14 -14.32
C ASP A 107 7.06 -1.29 -14.65
N VAL A 108 6.38 -2.27 -14.06
CA VAL A 108 6.58 -3.69 -14.34
C VAL A 108 6.01 -4.05 -15.71
N LYS A 109 6.76 -4.78 -16.51
CA LYS A 109 6.38 -5.20 -17.87
C LYS A 109 6.13 -6.71 -17.97
N ASP A 110 5.63 -7.32 -16.90
CA ASP A 110 5.19 -8.70 -16.82
C ASP A 110 3.73 -8.76 -16.33
N TYR A 111 2.94 -9.76 -16.73
CA TYR A 111 1.57 -9.95 -16.26
C TYR A 111 1.47 -11.12 -15.29
N TYR A 112 1.26 -10.80 -14.02
CA TYR A 112 1.01 -11.75 -12.93
C TYR A 112 -0.18 -11.28 -12.08
N PHE A 113 -0.83 -12.21 -11.38
CA PHE A 113 -2.09 -11.94 -10.70
C PHE A 113 -2.12 -12.69 -9.39
N TYR A 114 -2.39 -12.00 -8.31
CA TYR A 114 -2.64 -12.58 -7.00
C TYR A 114 -4.11 -12.95 -6.89
N LEU A 115 -4.43 -14.23 -7.10
CA LEU A 115 -5.81 -14.69 -7.20
C LEU A 115 -6.43 -15.04 -5.86
N ASP A 116 -5.60 -15.52 -4.90
CA ASP A 116 -6.06 -15.95 -3.60
C ASP A 116 -4.93 -15.97 -2.57
N ASN A 117 -5.28 -15.67 -1.32
CA ASN A 117 -4.40 -15.86 -0.17
C ASN A 117 -5.24 -15.80 1.11
N THR A 118 -4.91 -16.63 2.11
CA THR A 118 -5.51 -16.54 3.45
C THR A 118 -4.54 -15.86 4.43
N PRO A 119 -5.02 -15.21 5.50
CA PRO A 119 -4.16 -14.40 6.37
C PRO A 119 -3.06 -15.18 7.11
N THR A 120 -3.23 -16.49 7.31
CA THR A 120 -2.16 -17.37 7.84
C THR A 120 -1.32 -18.00 6.73
N HIS A 121 -1.60 -17.64 5.47
CA HIS A 121 -0.94 -18.24 4.31
C HIS A 121 -1.11 -19.76 4.24
N SER A 122 -2.20 -20.28 4.83
CA SER A 122 -2.54 -21.71 4.78
C SER A 122 -2.95 -22.15 3.38
N TRP A 123 -3.44 -21.21 2.57
CA TRP A 123 -3.72 -21.31 1.16
C TRP A 123 -3.28 -20.04 0.44
N MET A 124 -2.58 -20.19 -0.70
CA MET A 124 -2.19 -19.08 -1.56
C MET A 124 -2.26 -19.52 -3.02
N ARG A 125 -2.63 -18.59 -3.92
CA ARG A 125 -2.65 -18.82 -5.38
C ARG A 125 -2.20 -17.57 -6.13
N MET A 126 -1.23 -17.76 -7.05
CA MET A 126 -0.75 -16.75 -7.99
C MET A 126 -0.82 -17.32 -9.40
N LEU A 127 -1.05 -16.45 -10.39
CA LEU A 127 -0.98 -16.76 -11.82
C LEU A 127 0.06 -15.85 -12.49
N TYR A 128 0.97 -16.43 -13.26
CA TYR A 128 1.87 -15.70 -14.14
C TYR A 128 1.64 -16.09 -15.60
N ARG A 129 1.61 -15.12 -16.50
CA ARG A 129 1.47 -15.33 -17.95
C ARG A 129 2.80 -15.26 -18.65
N TYR A 130 3.41 -16.41 -18.87
CA TYR A 130 4.74 -16.51 -19.45
C TYR A 130 4.68 -16.70 -20.97
N PRO A 131 5.26 -15.77 -21.78
CA PRO A 131 5.30 -15.92 -23.23
C PRO A 131 6.05 -17.15 -23.70
N GLN A 132 5.67 -17.71 -24.85
CA GLN A 132 6.39 -18.80 -25.53
C GLN A 132 7.49 -18.30 -26.47
N GLY A 133 7.49 -17.01 -26.80
CA GLY A 133 8.54 -16.32 -27.55
C GLY A 133 9.68 -15.82 -26.65
N ALA A 134 10.77 -15.33 -27.25
CA ALA A 134 11.80 -14.61 -26.53
C ALA A 134 11.19 -13.35 -25.91
N PHE A 135 11.44 -13.14 -24.63
CA PHE A 135 10.89 -11.96 -23.95
C PHE A 135 11.46 -10.66 -24.56
N PRO A 136 10.62 -9.67 -24.89
CA PRO A 136 11.00 -8.55 -25.75
C PRO A 136 11.68 -7.40 -24.96
N TYR A 137 12.73 -7.72 -24.19
CA TYR A 137 13.44 -6.74 -23.32
C TYR A 137 13.88 -5.48 -24.07
N ALA A 138 14.54 -5.66 -25.23
CA ALA A 138 15.08 -4.56 -26.03
C ALA A 138 13.98 -3.71 -26.70
N ASP A 139 12.88 -4.35 -27.11
CA ASP A 139 11.74 -3.67 -27.72
C ASP A 139 11.03 -2.79 -26.72
N LEU A 140 10.75 -3.31 -25.54
CA LEU A 140 10.15 -2.56 -24.42
C LEU A 140 11.00 -1.34 -24.03
N LEU A 141 12.32 -1.53 -23.91
CA LEU A 141 13.25 -0.42 -23.61
C LEU A 141 13.27 0.61 -24.74
N GLY A 142 13.41 0.16 -26.00
CA GLY A 142 13.59 1.05 -27.14
C GLY A 142 12.34 1.87 -27.46
N GLU A 143 11.16 1.25 -27.43
CA GLU A 143 9.91 1.94 -27.75
C GLU A 143 9.49 2.90 -26.62
N ASN A 144 9.65 2.54 -25.35
CA ASN A 144 9.37 3.47 -24.26
C ASN A 144 10.36 4.65 -24.26
N ALA A 145 11.64 4.43 -24.52
CA ALA A 145 12.61 5.51 -24.68
C ALA A 145 12.24 6.46 -25.85
N ARG A 146 11.71 5.92 -26.96
CA ARG A 146 11.20 6.73 -28.07
C ARG A 146 9.98 7.54 -27.67
N ARG A 147 9.02 6.94 -26.96
CA ARG A 147 7.79 7.61 -26.49
C ARG A 147 8.06 8.69 -25.46
N LYS A 148 9.14 8.58 -24.68
CA LYS A 148 9.54 9.59 -23.68
C LYS A 148 9.68 11.00 -24.26
N SER A 149 9.91 11.15 -25.57
CA SER A 149 9.98 12.45 -26.24
C SER A 149 8.62 13.14 -26.38
N ASP A 150 7.51 12.42 -26.19
CA ASP A 150 6.13 12.92 -26.24
C ASP A 150 5.31 12.37 -25.06
N PRO A 151 5.21 13.11 -23.96
CA PRO A 151 4.48 12.68 -22.76
C PRO A 151 2.97 12.43 -22.97
N ALA A 152 2.41 12.82 -24.13
CA ALA A 152 1.02 12.51 -24.47
C ALA A 152 0.83 11.07 -24.99
N LEU A 153 1.93 10.38 -25.34
CA LEU A 153 1.86 8.99 -25.74
C LEU A 153 1.78 8.09 -24.50
N PRO A 154 0.86 7.10 -24.47
CA PRO A 154 0.78 6.13 -23.38
C PRO A 154 2.05 5.28 -23.34
N GLU A 155 2.31 4.67 -22.20
CA GLU A 155 3.37 3.67 -22.08
C GLU A 155 3.18 2.52 -23.08
N TYR A 156 4.31 1.91 -23.47
CA TYR A 156 4.31 0.72 -24.31
C TYR A 156 4.38 -0.52 -23.43
N GLU A 157 3.28 -1.26 -23.42
CA GLU A 157 3.07 -2.40 -22.57
C GLU A 157 3.52 -3.71 -23.23
N LEU A 158 3.76 -4.76 -22.43
CA LEU A 158 4.10 -6.08 -22.94
C LEU A 158 3.04 -6.61 -23.92
N VAL A 159 1.77 -6.31 -23.70
CA VAL A 159 0.67 -6.70 -24.61
C VAL A 159 0.77 -6.02 -25.96
N ASP A 160 1.36 -4.83 -26.03
CA ASP A 160 1.48 -4.05 -27.27
C ASP A 160 2.60 -4.57 -28.19
N THR A 161 3.53 -5.37 -27.63
CA THR A 161 4.61 -6.00 -28.41
C THR A 161 4.12 -7.11 -29.35
N GLY A 162 2.88 -7.56 -29.20
CA GLY A 162 2.33 -8.69 -29.92
C GLY A 162 2.82 -10.06 -29.43
N ILE A 163 3.58 -10.13 -28.32
CA ILE A 163 4.16 -11.38 -27.81
C ILE A 163 3.09 -12.42 -27.43
N PHE A 164 1.86 -11.99 -27.14
CA PHE A 164 0.71 -12.83 -26.84
C PHE A 164 -0.17 -13.17 -28.05
N ASP A 165 0.19 -12.75 -29.25
CA ASP A 165 -0.60 -13.00 -30.46
C ASP A 165 -0.71 -14.49 -30.76
N GLY A 166 -1.92 -14.90 -31.15
CA GLY A 166 -2.23 -16.31 -31.34
C GLY A 166 -2.21 -17.14 -30.07
N ASP A 167 -2.35 -16.49 -28.91
CA ASP A 167 -2.38 -17.10 -27.57
C ASP A 167 -1.11 -17.91 -27.23
N ARG A 168 0.05 -17.54 -27.81
CA ARG A 168 1.33 -18.22 -27.62
C ARG A 168 1.97 -17.89 -26.27
N TYR A 169 1.31 -18.34 -25.20
CA TYR A 169 1.79 -18.17 -23.82
C TYR A 169 1.37 -19.35 -22.95
N PHE A 170 1.98 -19.43 -21.79
CA PHE A 170 1.61 -20.33 -20.71
C PHE A 170 0.91 -19.57 -19.59
N ASP A 171 -0.21 -20.08 -19.09
CA ASP A 171 -0.70 -19.75 -17.76
C ASP A 171 0.03 -20.65 -16.75
N VAL A 172 0.84 -20.03 -15.92
CA VAL A 172 1.60 -20.72 -14.86
C VAL A 172 0.98 -20.37 -13.52
N THR A 173 0.29 -21.34 -12.91
CA THR A 173 -0.37 -21.17 -11.61
C THR A 173 0.47 -21.81 -10.52
N LEU A 174 0.74 -21.06 -9.45
CA LEU A 174 1.38 -21.54 -8.23
C LEU A 174 0.34 -21.60 -7.12
N ASP A 175 0.14 -22.80 -6.57
CA ASP A 175 -0.70 -23.07 -5.41
C ASP A 175 0.16 -23.51 -4.23
N TYR A 176 -0.08 -22.92 -3.07
CA TYR A 176 0.53 -23.32 -1.81
C TYR A 176 -0.55 -23.73 -0.83
N ALA A 177 -0.36 -24.91 -0.20
CA ALA A 177 -1.26 -25.42 0.81
C ALA A 177 -0.49 -25.96 2.03
N LYS A 178 -0.63 -25.31 3.17
CA LYS A 178 0.03 -25.75 4.41
C LYS A 178 -0.72 -26.93 5.04
N ARG A 179 0.00 -27.98 5.36
CA ARG A 179 -0.47 -29.08 6.23
C ARG A 179 -0.37 -28.65 7.70
N THR A 180 0.81 -28.12 8.05
CA THR A 180 1.12 -27.50 9.33
C THR A 180 1.89 -26.21 9.08
N ALA A 181 2.35 -25.54 10.12
CA ALA A 181 3.14 -24.31 10.01
C ALA A 181 4.41 -24.51 9.14
N ASP A 182 5.06 -25.69 9.24
CA ASP A 182 6.34 -26.01 8.58
C ASP A 182 6.22 -27.15 7.55
N ASP A 183 5.02 -27.41 7.06
CA ASP A 183 4.76 -28.46 6.05
C ASP A 183 3.85 -27.89 4.96
N ILE A 184 4.43 -27.61 3.80
CA ILE A 184 3.82 -26.86 2.70
C ILE A 184 3.85 -27.71 1.45
N LEU A 185 2.68 -28.01 0.87
CA LEU A 185 2.58 -28.50 -0.50
C LEU A 185 2.61 -27.34 -1.48
N ILE A 186 3.35 -27.52 -2.55
CA ILE A 186 3.54 -26.53 -3.63
C ILE A 186 3.14 -27.22 -4.93
N ARG A 187 2.11 -26.71 -5.60
CA ARG A 187 1.69 -27.23 -6.90
C ARG A 187 1.91 -26.16 -7.96
N ILE A 188 2.64 -26.52 -9.01
CA ILE A 188 2.86 -25.68 -10.18
C ILE A 188 2.11 -26.28 -11.34
N THR A 189 1.17 -25.53 -11.88
CA THR A 189 0.34 -25.95 -13.02
C THR A 189 0.62 -25.05 -14.20
N VAL A 190 0.98 -25.64 -15.35
CA VAL A 190 1.26 -24.95 -16.59
C VAL A 190 0.21 -25.34 -17.61
N ALA A 191 -0.57 -24.37 -18.09
CA ALA A 191 -1.53 -24.56 -19.18
C ALA A 191 -1.00 -23.86 -20.43
N ASN A 192 -0.76 -24.63 -21.50
CA ASN A 192 -0.39 -24.08 -22.79
C ASN A 192 -1.63 -23.50 -23.47
N ARG A 193 -1.67 -22.19 -23.66
CA ARG A 193 -2.76 -21.49 -24.35
C ARG A 193 -2.59 -21.47 -25.87
N GLY A 194 -1.35 -21.72 -26.32
CA GLY A 194 -1.00 -21.68 -27.72
C GLY A 194 -1.57 -22.83 -28.57
N PRO A 195 -1.61 -22.63 -29.87
CA PRO A 195 -2.15 -23.60 -30.83
C PRO A 195 -1.21 -24.78 -31.12
N GLU A 196 0.02 -24.75 -30.61
CA GLU A 196 1.04 -25.77 -30.87
C GLU A 196 1.61 -26.27 -29.53
N ALA A 197 2.20 -27.48 -29.55
CA ALA A 197 2.97 -27.99 -28.44
C ALA A 197 4.20 -27.07 -28.21
N ALA A 198 4.52 -26.80 -26.97
CA ALA A 198 5.63 -25.91 -26.63
C ALA A 198 6.43 -26.43 -25.43
N PRO A 199 7.78 -26.33 -25.48
CA PRO A 199 8.63 -26.74 -24.38
C PRO A 199 8.61 -25.71 -23.25
N ILE A 200 8.74 -26.21 -22.01
CA ILE A 200 8.94 -25.40 -20.83
C ILE A 200 9.91 -26.09 -19.87
N TRP A 201 10.79 -25.30 -19.29
CA TRP A 201 11.63 -25.69 -18.15
C TRP A 201 11.05 -25.05 -16.90
N LEU A 202 10.77 -25.87 -15.88
CA LEU A 202 10.35 -25.45 -14.58
C LEU A 202 11.49 -25.68 -13.60
N LEU A 203 11.86 -24.65 -12.87
CA LEU A 203 12.96 -24.68 -11.92
C LEU A 203 12.50 -24.12 -10.55
N PRO A 204 11.67 -24.84 -9.80
CA PRO A 204 11.44 -24.52 -8.39
C PRO A 204 12.79 -24.45 -7.66
N THR A 205 13.08 -23.29 -7.09
CA THR A 205 14.38 -22.95 -6.54
C THR A 205 14.29 -22.70 -5.05
N LEU A 206 15.21 -23.30 -4.27
CA LEU A 206 15.38 -23.12 -2.84
C LEU A 206 16.75 -22.52 -2.57
N TRP A 207 16.83 -21.48 -1.75
CA TRP A 207 18.11 -20.86 -1.43
C TRP A 207 18.10 -20.17 -0.08
N PHE A 208 19.30 -19.97 0.48
CA PHE A 208 19.49 -19.14 1.65
C PHE A 208 19.82 -17.70 1.25
N ARG A 209 19.18 -16.72 1.90
CA ARG A 209 19.58 -15.33 1.79
C ARG A 209 21.03 -15.19 2.22
N ASN A 210 21.82 -14.52 1.42
CA ASN A 210 23.25 -14.37 1.69
C ASN A 210 23.49 -13.34 2.81
N THR A 211 23.93 -13.81 3.96
CA THR A 211 24.39 -13.00 5.08
C THR A 211 25.86 -13.22 5.39
N TRP A 212 26.43 -14.38 4.98
CA TRP A 212 27.79 -14.76 5.27
C TRP A 212 28.84 -13.96 4.49
N SER A 213 28.53 -13.43 3.31
CA SER A 213 29.47 -12.60 2.53
C SER A 213 29.78 -11.28 3.23
N TRP A 214 28.88 -10.79 4.09
CA TRP A 214 29.07 -9.59 4.91
C TRP A 214 29.55 -9.89 6.33
N GLY A 215 29.68 -11.17 6.70
CA GLY A 215 30.18 -11.60 7.99
C GLY A 215 29.13 -11.69 9.10
N ASP A 216 27.85 -11.59 8.75
CA ASP A 216 26.75 -11.56 9.72
C ASP A 216 26.39 -12.94 10.26
N ALA A 217 26.73 -14.04 9.54
CA ALA A 217 26.46 -15.39 9.96
C ALA A 217 27.40 -16.42 9.31
N PRO A 218 27.56 -17.63 9.88
CA PRO A 218 28.22 -18.74 9.20
C PRO A 218 27.47 -19.17 7.94
N LYS A 219 28.21 -19.59 6.91
CA LYS A 219 27.64 -20.04 5.62
C LYS A 219 26.80 -21.32 5.83
N PRO A 220 25.50 -21.28 5.45
CA PRO A 220 24.63 -22.46 5.49
C PRO A 220 24.90 -23.39 4.29
N ARG A 221 24.18 -24.52 4.21
CA ARG A 221 24.37 -25.49 3.15
C ARG A 221 23.06 -26.15 2.71
N LEU A 222 22.96 -26.37 1.40
CA LEU A 222 22.00 -27.24 0.73
C LEU A 222 22.74 -28.41 0.10
N TRP A 223 22.13 -29.59 0.04
CA TRP A 223 22.67 -30.75 -0.67
C TRP A 223 21.57 -31.69 -1.15
N ALA A 224 21.88 -32.51 -2.16
CA ALA A 224 20.96 -33.52 -2.66
C ALA A 224 20.90 -34.73 -1.72
N GLU A 225 19.70 -35.26 -1.50
CA GLU A 225 19.47 -36.59 -0.91
C GLU A 225 18.78 -37.47 -1.97
N GLY A 226 19.57 -38.33 -2.62
CA GLY A 226 19.13 -39.03 -3.81
C GLY A 226 18.80 -38.06 -4.97
N ASP A 227 17.95 -38.50 -5.90
CA ASP A 227 17.66 -37.75 -7.13
C ASP A 227 16.44 -36.83 -7.02
N ALA A 228 15.74 -36.83 -5.88
CA ALA A 228 14.43 -36.20 -5.76
C ALA A 228 14.21 -35.40 -4.47
N ALA A 229 15.28 -35.07 -3.74
CA ALA A 229 15.14 -34.24 -2.54
C ALA A 229 16.35 -33.35 -2.30
N ILE A 230 16.09 -32.14 -1.80
CA ILE A 230 17.08 -31.16 -1.36
C ILE A 230 16.94 -31.00 0.15
N LEU A 231 18.04 -31.21 0.89
CA LEU A 231 18.13 -31.00 2.33
C LEU A 231 18.84 -29.68 2.64
N THR A 232 18.50 -29.11 3.79
CA THR A 232 19.10 -27.85 4.26
C THR A 232 19.77 -28.04 5.62
N ALA A 233 20.84 -27.27 5.86
CA ALA A 233 21.43 -27.07 7.18
C ALA A 233 21.78 -25.60 7.38
N HIS A 234 21.29 -25.05 8.48
CA HIS A 234 21.59 -23.70 8.93
C HIS A 234 22.00 -23.72 10.41
N PRO A 235 22.98 -22.91 10.86
CA PRO A 235 23.42 -22.91 12.26
C PRO A 235 22.27 -22.68 13.27
N ASP A 236 21.35 -21.77 12.96
CA ASP A 236 20.34 -21.26 13.90
C ASP A 236 18.91 -21.63 13.50
N ARG A 237 18.71 -22.51 12.50
CA ARG A 237 17.38 -22.90 12.02
C ARG A 237 17.23 -24.40 11.91
N PRO A 238 16.02 -24.93 12.13
CA PRO A 238 15.74 -26.33 11.87
C PRO A 238 16.06 -26.72 10.42
N ALA A 239 16.56 -27.94 10.23
CA ALA A 239 16.76 -28.48 8.91
C ALA A 239 15.42 -28.68 8.17
N MET A 240 15.37 -28.21 6.94
CA MET A 240 14.23 -28.36 6.04
C MET A 240 14.57 -29.32 4.90
N ARG A 241 13.52 -29.83 4.26
CA ARG A 241 13.58 -30.75 3.14
C ARG A 241 12.61 -30.31 2.07
N LEU A 242 13.07 -30.20 0.82
CA LEU A 242 12.23 -30.02 -0.35
C LEU A 242 12.18 -31.33 -1.14
N ASP A 243 11.06 -32.02 -1.14
CA ASP A 243 10.81 -33.21 -1.93
C ASP A 243 10.33 -32.83 -3.33
N CYS A 244 11.01 -33.33 -4.38
CA CYS A 244 10.84 -32.96 -5.77
C CYS A 244 10.62 -34.21 -6.64
N PRO A 245 9.56 -35.02 -6.44
CA PRO A 245 9.36 -36.29 -7.14
C PRO A 245 9.19 -36.05 -8.66
N GLY A 246 9.95 -36.78 -9.46
CA GLY A 246 9.93 -36.72 -10.92
C GLY A 246 10.70 -35.54 -11.51
N ALA A 247 11.56 -34.90 -10.72
CA ALA A 247 12.57 -33.98 -11.26
C ALA A 247 13.55 -34.71 -12.19
N ASP A 248 13.95 -34.07 -13.27
CA ASP A 248 14.93 -34.62 -14.21
C ASP A 248 16.37 -34.46 -13.66
N ALA A 249 16.61 -33.42 -12.89
CA ALA A 249 17.90 -33.16 -12.24
C ALA A 249 17.75 -32.23 -11.04
N LEU A 250 18.74 -32.26 -10.13
CA LEU A 250 18.91 -31.28 -9.08
C LEU A 250 20.18 -30.46 -9.36
N LEU A 251 20.07 -29.15 -9.50
CA LEU A 251 21.13 -28.23 -9.88
C LEU A 251 21.53 -27.40 -8.65
N PHE A 252 22.82 -27.22 -8.43
CA PHE A 252 23.35 -26.48 -7.28
C PHE A 252 24.33 -25.40 -7.67
N CYS A 253 24.26 -24.26 -7.01
CA CYS A 253 25.24 -23.20 -7.06
C CYS A 253 25.26 -22.44 -5.70
N GLU A 254 26.02 -21.36 -5.64
CA GLU A 254 26.07 -20.49 -4.47
C GLU A 254 25.17 -19.26 -4.69
N ASN A 255 24.46 -18.80 -3.65
CA ASN A 255 23.85 -17.47 -3.67
C ASN A 255 24.91 -16.42 -3.34
N GLU A 256 25.96 -16.36 -4.17
CA GLU A 256 27.08 -15.43 -4.05
C GLU A 256 27.32 -14.70 -5.38
N THR A 257 27.74 -13.46 -5.28
CA THR A 257 27.95 -12.57 -6.43
C THR A 257 29.00 -13.13 -7.39
N ASN A 258 28.69 -13.15 -8.70
CA ASN A 258 29.63 -13.44 -9.77
C ASN A 258 30.55 -12.22 -10.02
N THR A 259 31.55 -12.07 -9.18
CA THR A 259 32.53 -10.98 -9.28
C THR A 259 33.36 -11.03 -10.56
N ALA A 260 33.53 -12.23 -11.14
CA ALA A 260 34.25 -12.40 -12.41
C ALA A 260 33.46 -11.77 -13.57
N ARG A 261 32.15 -12.04 -13.64
CA ARG A 261 31.25 -11.44 -14.66
C ARG A 261 31.12 -9.93 -14.49
N LEU A 262 30.86 -9.48 -13.28
CA LEU A 262 30.50 -8.08 -13.02
C LEU A 262 31.70 -7.15 -13.01
N TRP A 263 32.85 -7.60 -12.49
CA TRP A 263 33.99 -6.72 -12.23
C TRP A 263 35.36 -7.28 -12.66
N GLY A 264 35.38 -8.44 -13.33
CA GLY A 264 36.63 -9.08 -13.77
C GLY A 264 37.53 -9.58 -12.62
N GLN A 265 36.94 -9.78 -11.42
CA GLN A 265 37.67 -10.23 -10.22
C GLN A 265 37.41 -11.71 -9.98
N ALA A 266 38.39 -12.41 -9.34
CA ALA A 266 38.19 -13.80 -8.95
C ALA A 266 36.96 -13.92 -8.00
N GLY A 267 36.13 -14.92 -8.24
CA GLY A 267 34.89 -15.14 -7.51
C GLY A 267 34.61 -16.61 -7.18
N PRO A 268 33.43 -16.94 -6.67
CA PRO A 268 33.03 -18.31 -6.39
C PRO A 268 33.05 -19.17 -7.67
N ALA A 269 33.35 -20.46 -7.52
CA ALA A 269 33.40 -21.39 -8.67
C ALA A 269 32.01 -21.58 -9.34
N TRP A 270 30.94 -21.51 -8.54
CA TRP A 270 29.55 -21.65 -8.99
C TRP A 270 28.72 -20.51 -8.42
N PRO A 271 28.76 -19.30 -9.05
CA PRO A 271 28.09 -18.11 -8.54
C PRO A 271 26.57 -18.17 -8.72
N LYS A 272 25.87 -17.11 -8.23
CA LYS A 272 24.42 -16.98 -8.21
C LYS A 272 23.74 -17.28 -9.56
N ASP A 273 24.36 -16.88 -10.68
CA ASP A 273 23.90 -17.07 -12.06
C ASP A 273 24.30 -18.42 -12.67
N GLY A 274 24.97 -19.30 -11.91
CA GLY A 274 25.45 -20.59 -12.43
C GLY A 274 24.32 -21.47 -12.99
N ILE A 275 23.14 -21.48 -12.39
CA ILE A 275 21.98 -22.23 -12.89
C ILE A 275 21.44 -21.59 -14.20
N ASN A 276 21.38 -20.25 -14.28
CA ASN A 276 21.03 -19.54 -15.51
C ASN A 276 21.93 -19.96 -16.68
N ASP A 277 23.25 -19.88 -16.50
CA ASP A 277 24.20 -20.15 -17.55
C ASP A 277 24.19 -21.63 -17.98
N HIS A 278 23.95 -22.53 -17.01
CA HIS A 278 23.80 -23.97 -17.30
C HIS A 278 22.57 -24.25 -18.15
N ILE A 279 21.43 -23.70 -17.83
CA ILE A 279 20.15 -23.93 -18.53
C ILE A 279 20.15 -23.26 -19.90
N VAL A 280 20.53 -22.01 -19.98
CA VAL A 280 20.39 -21.21 -21.22
C VAL A 280 21.50 -21.53 -22.23
N SER A 281 22.74 -21.77 -21.78
CA SER A 281 23.88 -21.96 -22.67
C SER A 281 24.59 -23.33 -22.56
N GLY A 282 24.13 -24.20 -21.65
CA GLY A 282 24.77 -25.49 -21.41
C GLY A 282 26.13 -25.41 -20.71
N ALA A 283 26.43 -24.32 -20.05
CA ALA A 283 27.71 -24.10 -19.39
C ALA A 283 27.89 -25.03 -18.16
N ALA A 284 29.14 -25.39 -17.86
CA ALA A 284 29.53 -26.21 -16.70
C ALA A 284 29.64 -25.31 -15.44
N THR A 285 28.56 -24.62 -15.07
CA THR A 285 28.50 -23.58 -14.03
C THR A 285 27.72 -24.00 -12.78
N VAL A 286 27.24 -25.25 -12.73
CA VAL A 286 26.60 -25.84 -11.55
C VAL A 286 27.58 -26.79 -10.85
N ASN A 287 27.43 -26.89 -9.51
CA ASN A 287 28.32 -27.70 -8.69
C ASN A 287 28.06 -29.20 -8.88
N PRO A 288 29.03 -29.97 -9.44
CA PRO A 288 28.86 -31.40 -9.67
C PRO A 288 28.80 -32.24 -8.39
N ALA A 289 29.25 -31.69 -7.24
CA ALA A 289 29.10 -32.34 -5.94
C ALA A 289 27.69 -32.23 -5.35
N GLN A 290 26.74 -31.64 -6.07
CA GLN A 290 25.35 -31.46 -5.71
C GLN A 290 25.17 -30.83 -4.32
N GLN A 291 25.87 -29.76 -4.06
CA GLN A 291 25.76 -28.95 -2.85
C GLN A 291 26.05 -27.47 -3.11
N GLY A 292 25.53 -26.61 -2.25
CA GLY A 292 25.70 -25.15 -2.35
C GLY A 292 24.80 -24.41 -1.38
N THR A 293 24.51 -23.16 -1.67
CA THR A 293 23.58 -22.31 -0.91
C THR A 293 22.35 -21.92 -1.73
N LYS A 294 22.30 -22.30 -3.03
CA LYS A 294 21.15 -22.18 -3.93
C LYS A 294 21.01 -23.50 -4.70
N ALA A 295 19.77 -24.01 -4.80
CA ALA A 295 19.49 -25.25 -5.52
C ALA A 295 18.16 -25.15 -6.26
N ALA A 296 18.10 -25.70 -7.48
CA ALA A 296 16.88 -25.80 -8.26
C ALA A 296 16.60 -27.25 -8.63
N ALA A 297 15.35 -27.68 -8.55
CA ALA A 297 14.90 -28.93 -9.14
C ALA A 297 14.39 -28.66 -10.56
N LEU A 298 14.83 -29.44 -11.54
CA LEU A 298 14.56 -29.21 -12.96
C LEU A 298 13.52 -30.19 -13.48
N TRP A 299 12.52 -29.66 -14.19
CA TRP A 299 11.64 -30.41 -15.09
C TRP A 299 11.68 -29.78 -16.46
N HIS A 300 12.02 -30.55 -17.49
CA HIS A 300 11.89 -30.17 -18.88
C HIS A 300 10.74 -30.97 -19.52
N ARG A 301 9.71 -30.29 -19.98
CA ARG A 301 8.50 -30.91 -20.53
C ARG A 301 8.04 -30.19 -21.78
N GLU A 302 7.45 -30.95 -22.69
CA GLU A 302 6.69 -30.40 -23.80
C GLU A 302 5.20 -30.46 -23.45
N VAL A 303 4.53 -29.31 -23.45
CA VAL A 303 3.11 -29.19 -23.11
C VAL A 303 2.31 -29.13 -24.43
N PRO A 304 1.40 -30.09 -24.67
CA PRO A 304 0.60 -30.09 -25.90
C PRO A 304 -0.24 -28.82 -26.07
N ALA A 305 -0.64 -28.50 -27.32
CA ALA A 305 -1.55 -27.40 -27.59
C ALA A 305 -2.84 -27.52 -26.74
N GLY A 306 -3.21 -26.47 -25.99
CA GLY A 306 -4.34 -26.47 -25.07
C GLY A 306 -4.21 -27.46 -23.89
N GLY A 307 -3.07 -28.14 -23.76
CA GLY A 307 -2.80 -29.11 -22.70
C GLY A 307 -2.37 -28.48 -21.40
N THR A 308 -2.37 -29.29 -20.33
CA THR A 308 -1.98 -28.88 -18.98
C THR A 308 -1.01 -29.88 -18.37
N LEU A 309 0.03 -29.35 -17.72
CA LEU A 309 1.01 -30.09 -16.91
C LEU A 309 0.89 -29.63 -15.46
N SER A 310 0.99 -30.56 -14.51
CA SER A 310 1.12 -30.20 -13.08
C SER A 310 2.25 -30.98 -12.42
N ILE A 311 3.05 -30.29 -11.63
CA ILE A 311 4.04 -30.88 -10.73
C ILE A 311 3.71 -30.50 -9.29
N THR A 312 4.04 -31.37 -8.34
CA THR A 312 3.81 -31.11 -6.91
C THR A 312 5.08 -31.39 -6.13
N LEU A 313 5.42 -30.47 -5.27
CA LEU A 313 6.56 -30.52 -4.35
C LEU A 313 6.06 -30.40 -2.91
N ARG A 314 6.92 -30.73 -1.96
CA ARG A 314 6.66 -30.51 -0.52
C ARG A 314 7.89 -29.93 0.14
N LEU A 315 7.73 -28.77 0.75
CA LEU A 315 8.71 -28.17 1.67
C LEU A 315 8.27 -28.46 3.09
N SER A 316 9.09 -29.20 3.85
CA SER A 316 8.75 -29.58 5.22
C SER A 316 9.98 -29.66 6.13
N ALA A 317 9.76 -29.70 7.46
CA ALA A 317 10.83 -30.00 8.39
C ALA A 317 11.47 -31.36 8.03
N ALA A 318 12.79 -31.46 8.03
CA ALA A 318 13.50 -32.69 7.64
C ALA A 318 13.11 -33.92 8.48
N THR A 319 12.60 -33.69 9.70
CA THR A 319 12.10 -34.74 10.61
C THR A 319 10.71 -35.27 10.23
N SER A 320 10.00 -34.62 9.31
CA SER A 320 8.62 -35.01 8.91
C SER A 320 8.57 -36.22 7.97
N GLY A 321 9.72 -36.76 7.59
CA GLY A 321 9.83 -37.83 6.58
C GLY A 321 9.70 -37.32 5.16
N GLY A 322 10.16 -38.14 4.18
CA GLY A 322 10.20 -37.79 2.77
C GLY A 322 8.89 -38.00 2.01
N GLY A 323 8.86 -37.51 0.75
CA GLY A 323 7.73 -37.56 -0.16
C GLY A 323 6.64 -36.54 0.10
N LEU A 324 5.56 -36.60 -0.69
CA LEU A 324 4.50 -35.57 -0.65
C LEU A 324 3.59 -35.65 0.60
N GLY A 325 3.83 -36.61 1.50
CA GLY A 325 2.95 -36.86 2.65
C GLY A 325 1.60 -37.47 2.26
N PRO A 326 0.69 -37.67 3.23
CA PRO A 326 -0.61 -38.28 2.96
C PRO A 326 -1.53 -37.35 2.17
N ASP A 327 -2.25 -37.93 1.23
CA ASP A 327 -3.31 -37.30 0.42
C ASP A 327 -3.00 -35.85 -0.04
N PRO A 328 -2.04 -35.63 -0.92
CA PRO A 328 -1.70 -34.27 -1.37
C PRO A 328 -2.87 -33.55 -2.08
N ALA A 329 -3.64 -34.27 -2.90
CA ALA A 329 -4.77 -33.70 -3.62
C ALA A 329 -5.91 -33.29 -2.68
N GLY A 330 -6.22 -34.11 -1.69
CA GLY A 330 -7.23 -33.79 -0.67
C GLY A 330 -6.83 -32.61 0.19
N LEU A 331 -5.54 -32.45 0.54
CA LEU A 331 -5.07 -31.27 1.27
C LEU A 331 -5.29 -29.98 0.45
N MET A 332 -4.90 -29.98 -0.83
CA MET A 332 -5.13 -28.82 -1.72
C MET A 332 -6.62 -28.44 -1.79
N ALA A 333 -7.48 -29.44 -2.01
CA ALA A 333 -8.92 -29.22 -2.06
C ALA A 333 -9.49 -28.70 -0.73
N THR A 334 -9.00 -29.23 0.40
CA THR A 334 -9.43 -28.80 1.74
C THR A 334 -9.06 -27.35 1.99
N ARG A 335 -7.81 -26.95 1.73
CA ARG A 335 -7.37 -25.57 1.95
C ARG A 335 -8.12 -24.56 1.09
N LEU A 336 -8.39 -24.90 -0.18
CA LEU A 336 -9.23 -24.07 -1.05
C LEU A 336 -10.65 -23.91 -0.49
N ALA A 337 -11.29 -25.02 -0.08
CA ALA A 337 -12.65 -24.96 0.48
C ALA A 337 -12.70 -24.17 1.80
N GLU A 338 -11.66 -24.25 2.63
CA GLU A 338 -11.55 -23.45 3.85
C GLU A 338 -11.35 -21.95 3.54
N ALA A 339 -10.59 -21.60 2.50
CA ALA A 339 -10.46 -20.23 2.01
C ALA A 339 -11.80 -19.69 1.46
N ASP A 340 -12.54 -20.52 0.72
CA ASP A 340 -13.87 -20.18 0.24
C ASP A 340 -14.83 -19.87 1.41
N ALA A 341 -14.83 -20.72 2.44
CA ALA A 341 -15.66 -20.53 3.63
C ALA A 341 -15.25 -19.26 4.41
N PHE A 342 -13.95 -18.98 4.49
CA PHE A 342 -13.42 -17.81 5.16
C PHE A 342 -13.89 -16.49 4.51
N TYR A 343 -13.77 -16.37 3.19
CA TYR A 343 -14.19 -15.17 2.46
C TYR A 343 -15.71 -15.04 2.38
N ALA A 344 -16.44 -16.15 2.21
CA ALA A 344 -17.89 -16.15 2.22
C ALA A 344 -18.49 -15.64 3.57
N ALA A 345 -17.81 -15.94 4.70
CA ALA A 345 -18.24 -15.49 6.02
C ALA A 345 -18.02 -13.99 6.27
N ARG A 346 -17.20 -13.31 5.45
CA ARG A 346 -16.85 -11.89 5.60
C ARG A 346 -17.67 -10.95 4.74
N LEU A 347 -18.16 -11.43 3.62
CA LEU A 347 -18.96 -10.63 2.73
C LEU A 347 -20.44 -10.58 3.21
N PRO A 348 -21.12 -9.43 3.07
CA PRO A 348 -22.54 -9.32 3.35
C PRO A 348 -23.38 -10.28 2.50
N PRO A 349 -24.47 -10.86 3.05
CA PRO A 349 -25.39 -11.66 2.29
C PRO A 349 -25.94 -10.90 1.07
N GLY A 350 -25.98 -11.54 -0.09
CA GLY A 350 -26.45 -10.94 -1.34
C GLY A 350 -25.39 -10.18 -2.12
N THR A 351 -24.11 -10.21 -1.70
CA THR A 351 -22.99 -9.71 -2.52
C THR A 351 -22.94 -10.48 -3.84
N SER A 352 -22.90 -9.76 -4.96
CA SER A 352 -22.84 -10.40 -6.29
C SER A 352 -21.54 -11.22 -6.46
N PRO A 353 -21.55 -12.27 -7.29
CA PRO A 353 -20.34 -13.05 -7.56
C PRO A 353 -19.17 -12.21 -8.07
N ASP A 354 -19.46 -11.17 -8.85
CA ASP A 354 -18.43 -10.27 -9.38
C ASP A 354 -17.79 -9.43 -8.27
N ARG A 355 -18.61 -8.80 -7.40
CA ARG A 355 -18.10 -8.09 -6.21
C ARG A 355 -17.33 -9.00 -5.26
N ALA A 356 -17.79 -10.23 -5.08
CA ALA A 356 -17.10 -11.20 -4.25
C ALA A 356 -15.70 -11.54 -4.81
N ARG A 357 -15.59 -11.68 -6.15
CA ARG A 357 -14.32 -11.89 -6.86
C ARG A 357 -13.40 -10.69 -6.70
N ILE A 358 -13.90 -9.46 -6.92
CA ILE A 358 -13.12 -8.23 -6.76
C ILE A 358 -12.58 -8.13 -5.33
N ALA A 359 -13.42 -8.28 -4.33
CA ALA A 359 -13.01 -8.22 -2.93
C ALA A 359 -11.97 -9.30 -2.58
N ARG A 360 -12.15 -10.54 -3.08
CA ARG A 360 -11.22 -11.65 -2.81
C ARG A 360 -9.83 -11.40 -3.41
N GLN A 361 -9.77 -10.94 -4.68
CA GLN A 361 -8.50 -10.64 -5.34
C GLN A 361 -7.83 -9.41 -4.71
N ALA A 362 -8.59 -8.39 -4.29
CA ALA A 362 -8.06 -7.25 -3.54
C ALA A 362 -7.42 -7.71 -2.21
N HIS A 363 -8.11 -8.55 -1.44
CA HIS A 363 -7.53 -9.13 -0.22
C HIS A 363 -6.32 -10.02 -0.51
N ALA A 364 -6.35 -10.79 -1.60
CA ALA A 364 -5.23 -11.62 -2.01
C ALA A 364 -3.98 -10.79 -2.27
N GLY A 365 -4.08 -9.73 -3.08
CA GLY A 365 -2.97 -8.81 -3.33
C GLY A 365 -2.40 -8.20 -2.05
N MET A 366 -3.27 -7.72 -1.14
CA MET A 366 -2.85 -7.21 0.17
C MET A 366 -2.05 -8.23 0.99
N LEU A 367 -2.44 -9.50 0.95
CA LEU A 367 -1.77 -10.56 1.70
C LEU A 367 -0.48 -11.05 1.00
N TRP A 368 -0.40 -10.98 -0.34
CA TRP A 368 0.80 -11.25 -1.11
C TRP A 368 1.83 -10.12 -1.01
N SER A 369 1.40 -8.89 -0.73
CA SER A 369 2.28 -7.72 -0.55
C SER A 369 2.88 -7.59 0.86
N LYS A 370 2.74 -8.60 1.71
CA LYS A 370 3.51 -8.72 2.96
C LYS A 370 4.95 -9.08 2.62
N GLN A 371 5.90 -8.21 2.89
CA GLN A 371 7.29 -8.43 2.54
C GLN A 371 8.19 -8.26 3.76
N PHE A 372 9.23 -9.07 3.86
CA PHE A 372 10.29 -8.86 4.83
C PHE A 372 11.11 -7.64 4.42
N PHE A 373 11.19 -6.67 5.30
CA PHE A 373 11.96 -5.45 5.12
C PHE A 373 13.12 -5.44 6.12
N HIS A 374 14.33 -5.63 5.60
CA HIS A 374 15.56 -5.55 6.38
C HIS A 374 16.39 -4.37 5.89
N TYR A 375 16.70 -3.43 6.81
CA TYR A 375 17.48 -2.25 6.48
C TYR A 375 18.10 -1.66 7.73
N VAL A 376 19.42 -1.79 7.88
CA VAL A 376 20.18 -1.20 8.97
C VAL A 376 20.90 0.02 8.43
N VAL A 377 20.37 1.21 8.71
CA VAL A 377 20.89 2.47 8.11
C VAL A 377 22.35 2.72 8.47
N ALA A 378 22.76 2.39 9.69
CA ALA A 378 24.17 2.54 10.09
C ALA A 378 25.12 1.74 9.18
N ASP A 379 24.80 0.46 8.97
CA ASP A 379 25.62 -0.44 8.13
C ASP A 379 25.56 -0.05 6.65
N TRP A 380 24.39 0.41 6.20
CA TRP A 380 24.20 0.87 4.84
C TRP A 380 25.03 2.12 4.54
N LEU A 381 25.16 3.05 5.49
CA LEU A 381 26.00 4.24 5.37
C LEU A 381 27.50 3.90 5.38
N GLU A 382 27.89 2.82 6.03
CA GLU A 382 29.28 2.31 5.96
C GLU A 382 29.63 1.75 4.60
N GLY A 383 28.61 1.36 3.81
CA GLY A 383 28.76 0.88 2.44
C GLY A 383 28.94 -0.63 2.33
N ASP A 384 29.13 -1.09 1.10
CA ASP A 384 29.41 -2.50 0.79
C ASP A 384 30.91 -2.72 0.64
N ARG A 385 31.37 -3.93 0.90
CA ARG A 385 32.77 -4.34 0.70
C ARG A 385 33.09 -4.63 -0.75
N ILE A 386 32.09 -4.99 -1.55
CA ILE A 386 32.25 -5.35 -2.97
C ILE A 386 31.05 -4.76 -3.77
N PRO A 387 31.30 -3.71 -4.56
CA PRO A 387 32.50 -2.88 -4.65
C PRO A 387 32.83 -2.16 -3.33
N PRO A 388 34.08 -1.66 -3.18
CA PRO A 388 34.54 -1.01 -1.94
C PRO A 388 33.56 0.09 -1.50
N PRO A 389 33.42 0.31 -0.19
CA PRO A 389 32.56 1.34 0.33
C PRO A 389 33.00 2.74 -0.16
N GLY A 390 32.04 3.54 -0.61
CA GLY A 390 32.23 4.95 -0.90
C GLY A 390 31.95 5.80 0.34
N GLY A 391 32.39 7.06 0.33
CA GLY A 391 32.12 8.03 1.40
C GLY A 391 30.65 8.41 1.46
N ARG A 392 29.84 7.66 2.19
CA ARG A 392 28.36 7.78 2.26
C ARG A 392 27.89 8.44 3.55
N GLU A 393 28.80 8.97 4.37
CA GLU A 393 28.51 9.56 5.69
C GLU A 393 27.42 10.64 5.65
N ARG A 394 27.25 11.31 4.51
CA ARG A 394 26.20 12.30 4.23
C ARG A 394 25.22 11.82 3.16
N GLY A 395 25.15 10.53 2.94
CA GLY A 395 24.22 9.92 2.00
C GLY A 395 22.77 10.03 2.43
N ARG A 396 21.91 9.48 1.61
CA ARG A 396 20.47 9.39 1.88
C ARG A 396 20.20 8.84 3.28
N ASN A 397 19.22 9.37 3.98
CA ASN A 397 18.81 8.93 5.32
C ASN A 397 19.89 9.00 6.42
N HIS A 398 20.97 9.76 6.23
CA HIS A 398 22.10 9.84 7.18
C HIS A 398 21.70 10.30 8.58
N GLY A 399 20.62 11.07 8.73
CA GLY A 399 20.04 11.47 10.00
C GLY A 399 19.35 10.33 10.78
N TRP A 400 19.13 9.18 10.14
CA TRP A 400 18.32 8.08 10.65
C TRP A 400 19.14 6.83 11.03
N ARG A 401 20.38 7.02 11.46
CA ARG A 401 21.33 5.93 11.79
C ARG A 401 20.80 4.93 12.82
N HIS A 402 19.81 5.29 13.62
CA HIS A 402 19.18 4.44 14.63
C HIS A 402 18.22 3.41 14.03
N VAL A 403 17.79 3.58 12.77
CA VAL A 403 16.83 2.66 12.14
C VAL A 403 17.49 1.32 11.90
N HIS A 404 16.88 0.29 12.50
CA HIS A 404 17.24 -1.12 12.34
C HIS A 404 15.96 -1.90 12.02
N ALA A 405 15.56 -1.86 10.76
CA ALA A 405 14.38 -2.57 10.28
C ALA A 405 14.69 -4.06 10.07
N SER A 406 13.82 -4.92 10.56
CA SER A 406 13.87 -6.39 10.34
C SER A 406 12.49 -6.98 10.60
N ASP A 407 11.48 -6.48 9.85
CA ASP A 407 10.06 -6.78 10.10
C ASP A 407 9.37 -7.16 8.81
N VAL A 408 8.27 -7.93 8.91
CA VAL A 408 7.35 -8.13 7.81
C VAL A 408 6.37 -6.97 7.76
N ILE A 409 6.36 -6.25 6.64
CA ILE A 409 5.56 -5.04 6.44
C ILE A 409 4.62 -5.24 5.24
N SER A 410 3.41 -4.70 5.34
CA SER A 410 2.51 -4.57 4.19
C SER A 410 3.02 -3.45 3.29
N MET A 411 3.52 -3.83 2.11
CA MET A 411 4.06 -2.88 1.14
C MET A 411 2.97 -2.38 0.18
N PRO A 412 3.14 -1.19 -0.40
CA PRO A 412 2.23 -0.68 -1.44
C PRO A 412 2.13 -1.61 -2.63
N ASP A 413 3.26 -2.08 -3.10
CA ASP A 413 3.41 -2.93 -4.28
C ASP A 413 4.57 -3.91 -4.09
N THR A 414 4.61 -4.99 -4.87
CA THR A 414 5.66 -6.00 -4.77
C THR A 414 6.83 -5.75 -5.71
N TRP A 415 6.64 -4.91 -6.73
CA TRP A 415 7.65 -4.61 -7.74
C TRP A 415 8.01 -3.12 -7.83
N GLU A 416 7.03 -2.21 -8.01
CA GLU A 416 7.29 -0.77 -8.14
C GLU A 416 7.71 -0.16 -6.80
N TYR A 417 7.02 -0.53 -5.71
CA TYR A 417 7.27 0.00 -4.37
C TYR A 417 7.49 -1.13 -3.35
N PRO A 418 8.60 -1.93 -3.49
CA PRO A 418 8.90 -3.03 -2.58
C PRO A 418 9.53 -2.54 -1.28
N TRP A 419 8.98 -1.47 -0.71
CA TRP A 419 9.37 -0.82 0.55
C TRP A 419 8.17 -0.20 1.23
N PHE A 420 8.29 0.19 2.49
CA PHE A 420 7.20 0.83 3.18
C PHE A 420 6.98 2.29 2.71
N ALA A 421 5.71 2.71 2.74
CA ALA A 421 5.28 4.09 2.67
C ALA A 421 4.32 4.35 3.83
N SER A 422 4.61 5.36 4.65
CA SER A 422 4.01 5.54 5.97
C SER A 422 2.51 5.80 5.93
N TRP A 423 2.03 6.66 5.02
CA TRP A 423 0.61 6.94 4.95
C TRP A 423 -0.16 5.88 4.17
N ASP A 424 0.45 5.24 3.18
CA ASP A 424 -0.10 4.07 2.47
C ASP A 424 -0.41 2.94 3.45
N LEU A 425 0.55 2.60 4.32
CA LEU A 425 0.40 1.56 5.32
C LEU A 425 -0.84 1.77 6.21
N CYS A 426 -1.23 3.02 6.48
CA CYS A 426 -2.43 3.32 7.24
C CYS A 426 -3.70 2.83 6.52
N PHE A 427 -3.80 3.04 5.22
CA PHE A 427 -4.92 2.52 4.41
C PHE A 427 -4.88 0.99 4.30
N HIS A 428 -3.69 0.41 4.13
CA HIS A 428 -3.51 -1.04 4.12
C HIS A 428 -4.06 -1.69 5.38
N THR A 429 -3.79 -1.11 6.55
CA THR A 429 -4.25 -1.67 7.82
C THR A 429 -5.76 -1.68 7.97
N VAL A 430 -6.47 -0.70 7.36
CA VAL A 430 -7.93 -0.68 7.31
C VAL A 430 -8.48 -1.86 6.50
N VAL A 431 -7.83 -2.19 5.37
CA VAL A 431 -8.19 -3.37 4.56
C VAL A 431 -7.83 -4.66 5.30
N LEU A 432 -6.61 -4.77 5.80
CA LEU A 432 -6.10 -5.95 6.50
C LEU A 432 -6.89 -6.29 7.76
N ALA A 433 -7.46 -5.31 8.45
CA ALA A 433 -8.32 -5.54 9.61
C ALA A 433 -9.54 -6.41 9.29
N ARG A 434 -9.97 -6.48 8.02
CA ARG A 434 -11.09 -7.32 7.57
C ARG A 434 -10.72 -8.81 7.56
N THR A 435 -9.44 -9.13 7.41
CA THR A 435 -8.93 -10.50 7.31
C THR A 435 -8.05 -10.90 8.49
N ASP A 436 -7.17 -10.00 8.95
CA ASP A 436 -6.18 -10.24 10.02
C ASP A 436 -6.08 -9.03 10.96
N LEU A 437 -6.97 -8.99 11.94
CA LEU A 437 -7.08 -7.88 12.88
C LEU A 437 -5.79 -7.67 13.71
N ASP A 438 -5.14 -8.76 14.12
CA ASP A 438 -3.94 -8.69 14.96
C ASP A 438 -2.77 -8.11 14.15
N PHE A 439 -2.56 -8.58 12.92
CA PHE A 439 -1.54 -8.03 12.02
C PHE A 439 -1.80 -6.55 11.70
N ALA A 440 -3.05 -6.18 11.41
CA ALA A 440 -3.41 -4.77 11.15
C ALA A 440 -3.06 -3.85 12.33
N LYS A 441 -3.36 -4.27 13.57
CA LYS A 441 -2.99 -3.52 14.79
C LYS A 441 -1.49 -3.36 14.97
N GLU A 442 -0.72 -4.44 14.72
CA GLU A 442 0.75 -4.38 14.81
C GLU A 442 1.35 -3.48 13.72
N GLN A 443 0.84 -3.54 12.49
CA GLN A 443 1.33 -2.72 11.38
C GLN A 443 1.09 -1.22 11.61
N VAL A 444 -0.07 -0.81 12.12
CA VAL A 444 -0.34 0.61 12.39
C VAL A 444 0.56 1.19 13.48
N LEU A 445 1.05 0.35 14.39
CA LEU A 445 1.96 0.76 15.46
C LEU A 445 3.43 0.68 15.03
N LEU A 446 3.75 -0.09 13.99
CA LEU A 446 5.12 -0.49 13.68
C LEU A 446 6.06 0.70 13.45
N LEU A 447 5.68 1.61 12.54
CA LEU A 447 6.54 2.75 12.19
C LEU A 447 6.62 3.81 13.30
N MET A 448 5.76 3.72 14.31
CA MET A 448 5.81 4.58 15.50
C MET A 448 6.65 3.99 16.64
N ARG A 449 7.26 2.81 16.44
CA ARG A 449 8.16 2.20 17.43
C ARG A 449 9.55 2.83 17.40
N GLU A 450 10.28 2.73 18.50
CA GLU A 450 11.57 3.37 18.75
C GLU A 450 12.66 3.03 17.74
N TRP A 451 12.61 1.87 17.09
CA TRP A 451 13.60 1.49 16.07
C TRP A 451 13.27 1.98 14.67
N TYR A 452 12.10 2.60 14.46
CA TYR A 452 11.74 3.33 13.26
C TYR A 452 11.63 4.83 13.50
N MET A 453 10.85 5.24 14.54
CA MET A 453 10.58 6.64 14.82
C MET A 453 11.87 7.38 15.18
N HIS A 454 12.08 8.53 14.57
CA HIS A 454 13.18 9.41 14.94
C HIS A 454 13.04 9.90 16.39
N PRO A 455 14.15 10.10 17.15
CA PRO A 455 14.09 10.59 18.52
C PRO A 455 13.34 11.93 18.72
N ASN A 456 13.18 12.74 17.67
CA ASN A 456 12.37 13.96 17.71
C ASN A 456 10.86 13.72 17.58
N GLY A 457 10.42 12.47 17.40
CA GLY A 457 9.02 12.07 17.23
C GLY A 457 8.55 11.94 15.77
N GLN A 458 9.40 12.18 14.79
CA GLN A 458 9.06 12.02 13.38
C GLN A 458 8.95 10.53 13.02
N VAL A 459 7.86 10.14 12.34
CA VAL A 459 7.70 8.84 11.72
C VAL A 459 8.39 8.88 10.35
N PRO A 460 9.17 7.84 9.96
CA PRO A 460 9.84 7.83 8.66
C PRO A 460 8.80 7.78 7.54
N ALA A 461 8.98 8.60 6.48
CA ALA A 461 8.00 8.70 5.41
C ALA A 461 8.04 7.49 4.48
N TYR A 462 9.15 7.24 3.82
CA TYR A 462 9.38 6.12 2.89
C TYR A 462 10.88 5.95 2.62
N GLU A 463 11.29 4.85 2.04
CA GLU A 463 12.70 4.42 1.94
C GLU A 463 13.63 5.45 1.27
N TRP A 464 13.14 6.16 0.25
CA TRP A 464 13.92 7.16 -0.50
C TRP A 464 14.24 8.40 0.32
N ALA A 465 13.35 8.79 1.25
CA ALA A 465 13.52 9.97 2.11
C ALA A 465 12.75 9.78 3.42
N PHE A 466 13.43 9.28 4.46
CA PHE A 466 12.81 9.11 5.78
C PHE A 466 12.38 10.42 6.42
N ASP A 467 13.09 11.50 6.13
CA ASP A 467 12.86 12.85 6.68
C ASP A 467 11.78 13.66 5.93
N ASP A 468 11.19 13.09 4.89
CA ASP A 468 10.05 13.69 4.21
C ASP A 468 8.78 13.68 5.09
N VAL A 469 7.72 14.32 4.65
CA VAL A 469 6.48 14.45 5.44
C VAL A 469 5.31 13.83 4.72
N ASN A 470 4.74 12.80 5.33
CA ASN A 470 3.50 12.18 4.89
C ASN A 470 2.33 12.54 5.81
N PRO A 471 1.07 12.48 5.33
CA PRO A 471 -0.12 12.68 6.16
C PRO A 471 -0.14 11.79 7.41
N PRO A 472 -0.46 12.33 8.60
CA PRO A 472 -0.40 11.60 9.87
C PRO A 472 -1.65 10.75 10.11
N LEU A 473 -1.78 9.64 9.41
CA LEU A 473 -2.98 8.81 9.37
C LEU A 473 -2.98 7.63 10.36
N GLN A 474 -1.89 7.40 11.11
CA GLN A 474 -1.74 6.24 11.98
C GLN A 474 -2.85 6.15 13.03
N VAL A 475 -3.21 7.28 13.67
CA VAL A 475 -4.27 7.28 14.69
C VAL A 475 -5.65 7.13 14.06
N TRP A 476 -5.89 7.73 12.88
CA TRP A 476 -7.12 7.52 12.12
C TRP A 476 -7.29 6.03 11.78
N ALA A 477 -6.27 5.40 11.22
CA ALA A 477 -6.31 3.98 10.87
C ALA A 477 -6.55 3.10 12.10
N GLY A 478 -5.87 3.40 13.22
CA GLY A 478 -6.08 2.70 14.47
C GLY A 478 -7.52 2.84 15.01
N LEU A 479 -8.13 4.01 14.86
CA LEU A 479 -9.54 4.23 15.22
C LEU A 479 -10.49 3.46 14.29
N GLN A 480 -10.22 3.41 12.98
CA GLN A 480 -10.99 2.60 12.03
C GLN A 480 -10.92 1.11 12.38
N ILE A 481 -9.74 0.61 12.75
CA ILE A 481 -9.55 -0.77 13.22
C ILE A 481 -10.33 -1.03 14.51
N ALA A 482 -10.27 -0.13 15.50
CA ALA A 482 -10.97 -0.26 16.76
C ALA A 482 -12.50 -0.20 16.60
N GLU A 483 -13.01 0.66 15.72
CA GLU A 483 -14.42 0.73 15.37
C GLU A 483 -14.90 -0.56 14.68
N TYR A 484 -14.10 -1.08 13.75
CA TYR A 484 -14.39 -2.36 13.10
C TYR A 484 -14.43 -3.52 14.10
N GLU A 485 -13.43 -3.63 14.99
CA GLU A 485 -13.38 -4.65 16.04
C GLU A 485 -14.59 -4.54 16.97
N GLN A 486 -14.90 -3.35 17.45
CA GLN A 486 -16.05 -3.13 18.33
C GLN A 486 -17.36 -3.52 17.65
N ARG A 487 -17.51 -3.17 16.37
CA ARG A 487 -18.70 -3.50 15.59
C ARG A 487 -18.86 -5.00 15.36
N THR A 488 -17.76 -5.72 15.13
CA THR A 488 -17.80 -7.15 14.76
C THR A 488 -17.75 -8.09 15.94
N THR A 489 -17.05 -7.70 17.03
CA THR A 489 -16.83 -8.54 18.21
C THR A 489 -17.61 -8.06 19.44
N GLY A 490 -18.12 -6.81 19.42
CA GLY A 490 -18.71 -6.14 20.58
C GLY A 490 -17.70 -5.69 21.64
N ARG A 491 -16.39 -5.80 21.37
CA ARG A 491 -15.31 -5.47 22.30
C ARG A 491 -14.49 -4.30 21.78
N LEU A 492 -14.05 -3.42 22.67
CA LEU A 492 -13.09 -2.38 22.40
C LEU A 492 -11.75 -2.77 23.03
N ASP A 493 -10.71 -2.89 22.24
CA ASP A 493 -9.35 -3.17 22.73
C ASP A 493 -8.72 -1.90 23.28
N THR A 494 -8.88 -1.66 24.58
CA THR A 494 -8.35 -0.47 25.25
C THR A 494 -6.82 -0.53 25.40
N ALA A 495 -6.21 -1.71 25.40
CA ALA A 495 -4.75 -1.85 25.43
C ALA A 495 -4.13 -1.39 24.12
N PHE A 496 -4.73 -1.77 22.98
CA PHE A 496 -4.33 -1.27 21.67
C PHE A 496 -4.50 0.26 21.56
N LEU A 497 -5.68 0.78 21.96
CA LEU A 497 -5.94 2.23 21.90
C LEU A 497 -4.97 3.02 22.76
N ARG A 498 -4.58 2.50 23.93
CA ARG A 498 -3.59 3.12 24.79
C ARG A 498 -2.22 3.19 24.10
N ARG A 499 -1.73 2.08 23.55
CA ARG A 499 -0.47 2.06 22.79
C ARG A 499 -0.52 3.05 21.62
N LEU A 500 -1.64 3.08 20.90
CA LEU A 500 -1.86 4.00 19.78
C LEU A 500 -1.77 5.47 20.23
N LEU A 501 -2.39 5.82 21.36
CA LEU A 501 -2.36 7.17 21.92
C LEU A 501 -0.96 7.53 22.42
N ASP A 502 -0.28 6.63 23.14
CA ASP A 502 1.05 6.86 23.71
C ASP A 502 2.10 7.13 22.60
N HIS A 503 2.15 6.30 21.56
CA HIS A 503 3.03 6.50 20.41
C HIS A 503 2.61 7.71 19.56
N GLY A 504 1.31 7.85 19.32
CA GLY A 504 0.74 8.98 18.59
C GLY A 504 1.05 10.33 19.22
N LEU A 505 1.22 10.41 20.55
CA LEU A 505 1.53 11.64 21.26
C LEU A 505 2.91 12.21 20.88
N LEU A 506 3.91 11.36 20.71
CA LEU A 506 5.25 11.78 20.25
C LEU A 506 5.18 12.34 18.83
N TYR A 507 4.52 11.63 17.94
CA TYR A 507 4.35 12.04 16.55
C TYR A 507 3.50 13.33 16.44
N PHE A 508 2.42 13.43 17.21
CA PHE A 508 1.62 14.64 17.28
C PHE A 508 2.43 15.86 17.74
N THR A 509 3.31 15.67 18.73
CA THR A 509 4.19 16.75 19.23
C THR A 509 5.14 17.23 18.13
N TRP A 510 5.69 16.32 17.33
CA TRP A 510 6.52 16.70 16.18
C TRP A 510 5.71 17.54 15.17
N TRP A 511 4.49 17.12 14.82
CA TRP A 511 3.62 17.82 13.87
C TRP A 511 3.27 19.24 14.33
N VAL A 512 2.81 19.41 15.56
CA VAL A 512 2.39 20.74 16.06
C VAL A 512 3.57 21.69 16.33
N ASN A 513 4.80 21.19 16.29
CA ASN A 513 5.99 22.01 16.37
C ASN A 513 6.54 22.45 14.99
N ARG A 514 6.02 21.91 13.89
CA ARG A 514 6.30 22.39 12.53
C ARG A 514 5.39 23.57 12.17
N LYS A 515 5.57 24.65 12.91
CA LYS A 515 4.80 25.89 12.72
C LYS A 515 5.43 26.79 11.69
N ASP A 516 4.61 27.71 11.16
CA ASP A 516 5.08 28.83 10.41
C ASP A 516 6.07 29.68 11.23
N ALA A 517 6.86 30.48 10.55
CA ALA A 517 7.91 31.28 11.21
C ALA A 517 7.36 32.32 12.19
N GLU A 518 6.12 32.71 12.02
CA GLU A 518 5.37 33.61 12.91
C GLU A 518 4.75 32.89 14.12
N GLY A 519 4.76 31.56 14.16
CA GLY A 519 4.22 30.74 15.25
C GLY A 519 2.69 30.67 15.29
N ASN A 520 2.01 30.88 14.17
CA ASN A 520 0.55 30.98 14.07
C ASN A 520 -0.18 29.61 14.01
N ASN A 521 0.50 28.51 14.26
CA ASN A 521 -0.04 27.14 14.16
C ASN A 521 -0.43 26.70 12.73
N LEU A 522 0.07 27.37 11.70
CA LEU A 522 -0.01 26.94 10.32
C LEU A 522 1.14 25.99 10.01
N PHE A 523 0.88 24.99 9.17
CA PHE A 523 1.92 24.06 8.75
C PHE A 523 2.77 24.67 7.64
N GLN A 524 4.09 24.51 7.72
CA GLN A 524 5.03 24.89 6.68
C GLN A 524 5.97 23.75 6.32
N GLY A 525 6.08 23.50 5.02
CA GLY A 525 7.09 22.62 4.43
C GLY A 525 6.77 21.13 4.56
N GLY A 526 6.37 20.52 3.48
CA GLY A 526 6.17 19.08 3.41
C GLY A 526 5.64 18.64 2.05
N PHE A 527 6.02 17.44 1.68
CA PHE A 527 5.59 16.76 0.47
C PHE A 527 4.10 16.38 0.52
N LEU A 528 3.67 15.79 1.65
CA LEU A 528 2.28 15.46 1.98
C LEU A 528 1.63 14.42 1.05
N GLY A 529 2.41 13.65 0.28
CA GLY A 529 1.93 12.54 -0.53
C GLY A 529 1.09 12.92 -1.76
N LEU A 530 1.01 14.22 -2.11
CA LEU A 530 0.25 14.72 -3.26
C LEU A 530 1.22 15.30 -4.30
N ASP A 531 1.98 14.45 -4.97
CA ASP A 531 3.19 14.75 -5.72
C ASP A 531 3.13 16.03 -6.56
N ASN A 532 2.54 15.99 -7.74
CA ASN A 532 2.52 17.09 -8.67
C ASN A 532 1.26 17.97 -8.59
N ILE A 533 0.51 17.96 -7.48
CA ILE A 533 -0.80 18.63 -7.35
C ILE A 533 -0.73 20.16 -7.38
N SER A 534 0.45 20.75 -7.19
CA SER A 534 0.65 22.20 -7.18
C SER A 534 1.37 22.67 -8.47
N VAL A 535 1.57 23.97 -8.57
CA VAL A 535 2.28 24.61 -9.70
C VAL A 535 3.79 24.44 -9.64
N PHE A 536 4.32 24.06 -8.45
CA PHE A 536 5.74 23.77 -8.20
C PHE A 536 5.85 22.73 -7.10
N ASP A 537 7.05 22.20 -6.91
CA ASP A 537 7.35 21.27 -5.82
C ASP A 537 7.20 21.96 -4.47
N ARG A 538 6.22 21.54 -3.65
CA ARG A 538 5.89 22.11 -2.35
C ARG A 538 6.86 21.69 -1.23
N SER A 539 7.62 20.62 -1.44
CA SER A 539 8.63 20.11 -0.51
C SER A 539 10.00 20.74 -0.71
N SER A 540 10.20 21.42 -1.82
CA SER A 540 11.45 22.07 -2.15
C SER A 540 11.82 23.15 -1.13
N GLY A 541 13.07 23.14 -0.66
CA GLY A 541 13.64 24.23 0.13
C GLY A 541 13.78 25.55 -0.64
N TYR A 542 13.57 25.52 -1.97
CA TYR A 542 13.60 26.66 -2.88
C TYR A 542 12.21 26.92 -3.44
N LEU A 543 11.46 27.80 -2.77
CA LEU A 543 10.21 28.31 -3.31
C LEU A 543 10.43 29.55 -4.19
N PRO A 544 9.60 29.74 -5.23
CA PRO A 544 9.72 30.87 -6.14
C PRO A 544 9.77 32.23 -5.40
N GLY A 545 10.67 33.12 -5.83
CA GLY A 545 10.86 34.43 -5.22
C GLY A 545 11.36 34.42 -3.77
N GLY A 546 11.94 33.30 -3.29
CA GLY A 546 12.35 33.11 -1.88
C GLY A 546 11.16 33.15 -0.92
N GLY A 547 9.98 32.76 -1.40
CA GLY A 547 8.71 32.82 -0.69
C GLY A 547 8.55 31.76 0.41
N ARG A 548 7.44 31.88 1.14
CA ARG A 548 6.99 30.89 2.14
C ARG A 548 5.60 30.42 1.74
N LEU A 549 5.39 29.11 1.78
CA LEU A 549 4.11 28.49 1.44
C LEU A 549 3.34 28.17 2.71
N TYR A 550 2.13 28.70 2.82
CA TYR A 550 1.14 28.27 3.80
C TYR A 550 0.24 27.23 3.13
N GLN A 551 0.34 26.00 3.61
CA GLN A 551 -0.32 24.85 3.01
C GLN A 551 -1.68 24.62 3.66
N SER A 552 -2.74 24.64 2.85
CA SER A 552 -4.11 24.34 3.28
C SER A 552 -4.25 22.90 3.72
N ASP A 553 -3.74 21.96 2.93
CA ASP A 553 -3.75 20.54 3.25
C ASP A 553 -2.86 20.22 4.47
N GLY A 554 -1.63 20.74 4.55
CA GLY A 554 -0.74 20.51 5.68
C GLY A 554 -1.35 20.98 7.00
N THR A 555 -1.97 22.15 6.99
CA THR A 555 -2.67 22.69 8.18
C THR A 555 -3.92 21.86 8.50
N THR A 556 -4.64 21.40 7.48
CA THR A 556 -5.76 20.47 7.64
C THR A 556 -5.32 19.17 8.29
N TRP A 557 -4.19 18.56 7.82
CA TRP A 557 -3.67 17.33 8.40
C TRP A 557 -3.32 17.48 9.88
N ALA A 558 -2.75 18.63 10.28
CA ALA A 558 -2.49 18.90 11.69
C ALA A 558 -3.79 18.99 12.51
N GLY A 559 -4.82 19.66 11.98
CA GLY A 559 -6.16 19.74 12.59
C GLY A 559 -6.84 18.37 12.66
N PHE A 560 -6.79 17.61 11.58
CA PHE A 560 -7.31 16.25 11.51
C PHE A 560 -6.65 15.35 12.57
N PHE A 561 -5.31 15.39 12.66
CA PHE A 561 -4.57 14.63 13.66
C PHE A 561 -4.97 14.99 15.08
N ALA A 562 -5.14 16.28 15.38
CA ALA A 562 -5.62 16.74 16.69
C ALA A 562 -6.99 16.13 17.04
N LEU A 563 -7.92 16.08 16.08
CA LEU A 563 -9.24 15.47 16.28
C LEU A 563 -9.15 13.95 16.47
N GLN A 564 -8.28 13.25 15.74
CA GLN A 564 -8.10 11.80 15.90
C GLN A 564 -7.51 11.48 17.29
N MET A 565 -6.50 12.22 17.73
CA MET A 565 -5.94 12.10 19.09
C MET A 565 -6.98 12.38 20.17
N MET A 566 -7.81 13.40 19.98
CA MET A 566 -8.93 13.71 20.87
C MET A 566 -9.91 12.54 20.96
N GLN A 567 -10.31 11.96 19.82
CA GLN A 567 -11.24 10.81 19.79
C GLN A 567 -10.64 9.57 20.47
N ALA A 568 -9.37 9.26 20.24
CA ALA A 568 -8.68 8.16 20.90
C ALA A 568 -8.64 8.37 22.43
N ALA A 569 -8.29 9.58 22.89
CA ALA A 569 -8.29 9.93 24.30
C ALA A 569 -9.68 9.81 24.92
N MET A 570 -10.74 10.25 24.21
CA MET A 570 -12.13 10.14 24.70
C MET A 570 -12.62 8.69 24.79
N LEU A 571 -12.23 7.82 23.84
CA LEU A 571 -12.56 6.40 23.92
C LEU A 571 -11.89 5.75 25.14
N LEU A 572 -10.64 6.08 25.42
CA LEU A 572 -9.94 5.62 26.62
C LEU A 572 -10.49 6.20 27.90
N ALA A 573 -10.97 7.44 27.89
CA ALA A 573 -11.56 8.10 29.05
C ALA A 573 -12.81 7.37 29.60
N ARG A 574 -13.46 6.53 28.79
CA ARG A 574 -14.58 5.65 29.23
C ARG A 574 -14.14 4.62 30.28
N VAL A 575 -12.87 4.24 30.30
CA VAL A 575 -12.31 3.27 31.26
C VAL A 575 -11.23 3.86 32.17
N GLN A 576 -10.62 4.98 31.76
CA GLN A 576 -9.58 5.70 32.47
C GLN A 576 -9.86 7.22 32.41
N PRO A 577 -10.60 7.78 33.34
CA PRO A 577 -11.11 9.18 33.29
C PRO A 577 -10.04 10.26 33.10
N ASP A 578 -8.79 10.04 33.51
CA ASP A 578 -7.70 11.02 33.38
C ASP A 578 -7.43 11.42 31.91
N HIS A 579 -7.80 10.57 30.94
CA HIS A 579 -7.65 10.88 29.52
C HIS A 579 -8.55 12.02 29.02
N HIS A 580 -9.54 12.48 29.81
CA HIS A 580 -10.32 13.68 29.51
C HIS A 580 -9.47 14.95 29.45
N GLU A 581 -8.40 15.03 30.24
CA GLU A 581 -7.48 16.18 30.21
C GLU A 581 -6.69 16.22 28.89
N LEU A 582 -6.23 15.06 28.40
CA LEU A 582 -5.58 14.93 27.09
C LEU A 582 -6.55 15.28 25.95
N ALA A 583 -7.78 14.78 26.00
CA ALA A 583 -8.80 15.12 25.01
C ALA A 583 -9.05 16.64 24.94
N ALA A 584 -9.12 17.31 26.10
CA ALA A 584 -9.28 18.75 26.17
C ALA A 584 -8.06 19.50 25.59
N LYS A 585 -6.85 18.97 25.78
CA LYS A 585 -5.63 19.54 25.20
C LYS A 585 -5.62 19.44 23.67
N PHE A 586 -6.01 18.29 23.11
CA PHE A 586 -6.10 18.13 21.66
C PHE A 586 -7.20 19.01 21.05
N PHE A 587 -8.35 19.16 21.72
CA PHE A 587 -9.36 20.13 21.32
C PHE A 587 -8.81 21.56 21.26
N GLN A 588 -8.01 21.96 22.25
CA GLN A 588 -7.37 23.28 22.24
C GLN A 588 -6.43 23.46 21.05
N HIS A 589 -5.60 22.45 20.72
CA HIS A 589 -4.74 22.49 19.54
C HIS A 589 -5.56 22.64 18.26
N PHE A 590 -6.62 21.85 18.13
CA PHE A 590 -7.52 21.95 16.99
C PHE A 590 -8.11 23.35 16.83
N ALA A 591 -8.59 23.94 17.92
CA ALA A 591 -9.18 25.27 17.91
C ALA A 591 -8.19 26.35 17.47
N LEU A 592 -6.92 26.26 17.91
CA LEU A 592 -5.86 27.18 17.50
C LEU A 592 -5.46 27.02 16.04
N ILE A 593 -5.50 25.79 15.49
CA ILE A 593 -5.26 25.51 14.08
C ILE A 593 -6.39 26.09 13.24
N ALA A 594 -7.63 25.89 13.65
CA ALA A 594 -8.81 26.43 12.95
C ALA A 594 -8.80 27.98 12.92
N ASP A 595 -8.42 28.63 14.02
CA ASP A 595 -8.26 30.09 14.05
C ASP A 595 -7.18 30.56 13.10
N ALA A 596 -6.06 29.85 13.00
CA ALA A 596 -4.95 30.20 12.14
C ALA A 596 -5.30 30.09 10.66
N MET A 597 -6.14 29.15 10.25
CA MET A 597 -6.57 29.02 8.84
C MET A 597 -7.37 30.21 8.32
N ASP A 598 -8.08 30.93 9.22
CA ASP A 598 -8.89 32.11 8.90
C ASP A 598 -8.14 33.43 9.13
N HIS A 599 -6.86 33.40 9.53
CA HIS A 599 -6.19 34.63 9.94
C HIS A 599 -4.68 34.62 9.66
N LEU A 600 -4.30 34.55 8.38
CA LEU A 600 -2.91 34.69 7.95
C LEU A 600 -2.42 36.12 8.14
N GLY A 601 -1.32 36.34 8.83
CA GLY A 601 -0.62 37.62 8.86
C GLY A 601 -1.29 38.74 9.69
N ARG A 602 -2.02 38.39 10.77
CA ARG A 602 -2.66 39.39 11.67
C ARG A 602 -1.76 40.55 12.14
N GLU A 603 -0.44 40.34 12.18
CA GLU A 603 0.54 41.33 12.63
C GLU A 603 1.19 42.13 11.49
N SER A 604 0.97 41.78 10.21
CA SER A 604 1.49 42.43 9.01
C SER A 604 0.42 43.24 8.28
N GLN A 605 0.80 44.30 7.58
CA GLN A 605 -0.11 45.05 6.71
C GLN A 605 -0.50 44.20 5.49
N GLY A 606 -1.51 43.41 5.61
CA GLY A 606 -2.04 42.53 4.59
C GLY A 606 -2.43 41.21 5.22
N SER A 607 -3.73 40.96 5.42
CA SER A 607 -4.27 39.67 5.82
C SER A 607 -4.65 38.88 4.59
N ALA A 608 -4.36 37.60 4.58
CA ALA A 608 -4.94 36.64 3.65
C ALA A 608 -5.52 35.48 4.46
N ASP A 609 -6.51 34.83 3.94
CA ASP A 609 -7.11 33.63 4.51
C ASP A 609 -6.81 32.47 3.58
N LEU A 610 -6.76 31.22 4.10
CA LEU A 610 -6.71 30.04 3.26
C LEU A 610 -8.06 29.80 2.56
N TRP A 611 -9.14 30.33 3.13
CA TRP A 611 -10.48 30.30 2.52
C TRP A 611 -10.66 31.47 1.53
N ASP A 612 -11.02 31.16 0.28
CA ASP A 612 -11.40 32.17 -0.73
C ASP A 612 -12.93 32.31 -0.75
N GLU A 613 -13.41 33.48 -0.31
CA GLU A 613 -14.86 33.74 -0.20
C GLU A 613 -15.54 33.78 -1.56
N ALA A 614 -14.86 34.19 -2.62
CA ALA A 614 -15.44 34.29 -3.96
C ALA A 614 -15.65 32.88 -4.58
N ASP A 615 -14.62 32.05 -4.50
CA ASP A 615 -14.65 30.70 -5.07
C ASP A 615 -15.34 29.66 -4.17
N GLY A 616 -15.41 29.90 -2.85
CA GLY A 616 -15.92 28.95 -1.87
C GLY A 616 -15.01 27.72 -1.70
N LEU A 617 -13.73 27.92 -1.74
CA LEU A 617 -12.70 26.88 -1.70
C LEU A 617 -11.52 27.33 -0.81
N TYR A 618 -10.77 26.35 -0.32
CA TYR A 618 -9.49 26.57 0.36
C TYR A 618 -8.35 26.50 -0.65
N TYR A 619 -7.35 27.35 -0.47
CA TYR A 619 -6.16 27.38 -1.33
C TYR A 619 -4.88 27.52 -0.52
N ASP A 620 -3.79 27.01 -1.07
CA ASP A 620 -2.45 27.34 -0.58
C ASP A 620 -2.17 28.83 -0.85
N VAL A 621 -1.41 29.46 0.03
CA VAL A 621 -1.03 30.87 -0.10
C VAL A 621 0.49 30.99 -0.06
N LEU A 622 1.08 31.55 -1.11
CA LEU A 622 2.50 31.86 -1.17
C LEU A 622 2.73 33.31 -0.67
N ARG A 623 3.57 33.47 0.35
CA ARG A 623 4.03 34.79 0.78
C ARG A 623 5.39 35.11 0.17
N THR A 624 5.50 36.19 -0.57
CA THR A 624 6.74 36.73 -1.14
C THR A 624 6.93 38.18 -0.64
N GLY A 625 7.88 38.39 0.26
CA GLY A 625 7.99 39.68 0.97
C GLY A 625 6.71 40.00 1.75
N ASP A 626 6.06 41.12 1.45
CA ASP A 626 4.80 41.57 2.06
C ASP A 626 3.55 41.19 1.23
N ARG A 627 3.70 40.44 0.12
CA ARG A 627 2.59 40.04 -0.74
C ARG A 627 2.17 38.63 -0.42
N PHE A 628 0.85 38.40 -0.33
CA PHE A 628 0.21 37.11 -0.27
C PHE A 628 -0.39 36.77 -1.64
N VAL A 629 -0.04 35.64 -2.20
CA VAL A 629 -0.49 35.17 -3.51
C VAL A 629 -1.25 33.85 -3.32
N PRO A 630 -2.59 33.87 -3.38
CA PRO A 630 -3.38 32.64 -3.36
C PRO A 630 -3.11 31.81 -4.62
N LEU A 631 -2.76 30.55 -4.43
CA LEU A 631 -2.61 29.59 -5.53
C LEU A 631 -3.95 28.94 -5.81
N LYS A 632 -4.76 29.56 -6.65
CA LYS A 632 -6.16 29.16 -6.92
C LYS A 632 -6.27 27.90 -7.79
N VAL A 633 -5.60 26.85 -7.37
CA VAL A 633 -5.65 25.52 -7.99
C VAL A 633 -6.82 24.74 -7.38
N ARG A 634 -7.88 24.54 -8.16
CA ARG A 634 -9.07 23.77 -7.73
C ARG A 634 -8.75 22.29 -7.74
N SER A 635 -8.37 21.76 -6.58
CA SER A 635 -7.89 20.38 -6.41
C SER A 635 -8.39 19.74 -5.12
N LEU A 636 -7.96 18.53 -4.84
CA LEU A 636 -8.22 17.87 -3.56
C LEU A 636 -7.73 18.69 -2.38
N VAL A 637 -6.64 19.46 -2.52
CA VAL A 637 -6.15 20.38 -1.48
C VAL A 637 -7.26 21.33 -1.02
N SER A 638 -8.10 21.79 -1.96
CA SER A 638 -9.22 22.70 -1.68
C SER A 638 -10.36 22.04 -0.91
N LEU A 639 -10.49 20.72 -0.98
CA LEU A 639 -11.58 19.94 -0.35
C LEU A 639 -11.15 19.30 0.99
N LEU A 640 -9.86 19.06 1.19
CA LEU A 640 -9.35 18.37 2.36
C LEU A 640 -9.82 18.94 3.70
N PRO A 641 -10.00 20.27 3.92
CA PRO A 641 -10.48 20.78 5.21
C PRO A 641 -11.77 20.12 5.72
N MET A 642 -12.61 19.58 4.84
CA MET A 642 -13.84 18.88 5.26
C MET A 642 -13.59 17.53 5.97
N ILE A 643 -12.40 16.91 5.81
CA ILE A 643 -12.10 15.65 6.51
C ILE A 643 -11.79 15.86 8.00
N ALA A 644 -11.36 17.05 8.40
CA ALA A 644 -11.07 17.37 9.78
C ALA A 644 -12.37 17.61 10.55
N VAL A 645 -13.07 16.52 10.82
CA VAL A 645 -14.38 16.49 11.49
C VAL A 645 -14.46 15.40 12.55
N ALA A 646 -15.01 15.73 13.71
CA ALA A 646 -15.35 14.80 14.77
C ALA A 646 -16.78 15.06 15.28
N ASP A 647 -17.52 13.99 15.47
CA ASP A 647 -18.86 14.01 15.99
C ASP A 647 -18.86 13.42 17.40
N LEU A 648 -19.12 14.26 18.40
CA LEU A 648 -19.00 13.96 19.83
C LEU A 648 -20.39 13.72 20.45
N ASP A 649 -20.52 12.64 21.22
CA ASP A 649 -21.70 12.32 22.00
C ASP A 649 -21.65 13.08 23.35
N LEU A 650 -22.39 14.18 23.45
CA LEU A 650 -22.45 15.01 24.66
C LEU A 650 -23.10 14.26 25.83
N ALA A 651 -24.09 13.42 25.60
CA ALA A 651 -24.75 12.67 26.66
C ALA A 651 -23.78 11.68 27.32
N ALA A 652 -22.93 11.02 26.50
CA ALA A 652 -21.88 10.16 27.02
C ALA A 652 -20.79 10.94 27.78
N LEU A 653 -20.54 12.19 27.39
CA LEU A 653 -19.63 13.08 28.09
C LEU A 653 -20.18 13.60 29.43
N GLU A 654 -21.46 13.96 29.47
CA GLU A 654 -22.14 14.44 30.67
C GLU A 654 -22.36 13.31 31.69
N ALA A 655 -22.59 12.08 31.21
CA ALA A 655 -22.75 10.90 32.07
C ALA A 655 -21.41 10.38 32.61
N SER A 656 -20.27 10.95 32.22
CA SER A 656 -18.96 10.55 32.72
C SER A 656 -18.71 11.11 34.15
N ASP A 657 -18.09 10.30 35.00
CA ASP A 657 -17.72 10.73 36.36
C ASP A 657 -16.64 11.81 36.38
N ASN A 658 -16.10 12.23 35.24
CA ASN A 658 -15.10 13.31 35.13
C ASN A 658 -15.60 14.45 34.22
N PRO A 659 -16.09 15.56 34.78
CA PRO A 659 -16.60 16.72 34.06
C PRO A 659 -15.50 17.59 33.43
N ALA A 660 -14.22 17.23 33.55
CA ALA A 660 -13.09 18.09 33.14
C ALA A 660 -13.15 18.48 31.67
N PHE A 661 -13.48 17.55 30.76
CA PHE A 661 -13.61 17.86 29.36
C PHE A 661 -14.81 18.77 29.07
N ALA A 662 -15.98 18.43 29.59
CA ALA A 662 -17.18 19.23 29.43
C ALA A 662 -17.01 20.66 30.00
N ALA A 663 -16.39 20.77 31.19
CA ALA A 663 -16.04 22.06 31.81
C ALA A 663 -15.07 22.88 30.93
N ARG A 664 -14.10 22.23 30.27
CA ARG A 664 -13.14 22.90 29.37
C ARG A 664 -13.81 23.39 28.11
N ILE A 665 -14.70 22.57 27.49
CA ILE A 665 -15.50 22.97 26.33
C ILE A 665 -16.39 24.18 26.72
N ALA A 666 -17.09 24.12 27.87
CA ALA A 666 -17.93 25.21 28.35
C ALA A 666 -17.12 26.49 28.64
N TRP A 667 -15.91 26.37 29.19
CA TRP A 667 -14.99 27.48 29.38
C TRP A 667 -14.56 28.12 28.07
N PHE A 668 -14.15 27.27 27.08
CA PHE A 668 -13.74 27.72 25.76
C PHE A 668 -14.89 28.43 25.02
N ARG A 669 -16.10 27.85 25.06
CA ARG A 669 -17.33 28.46 24.50
C ARG A 669 -17.61 29.87 25.09
N ARG A 670 -17.39 30.07 26.40
CA ARG A 670 -17.59 31.39 27.03
C ARG A 670 -16.51 32.42 26.68
N ARG A 671 -15.26 31.98 26.48
CA ARG A 671 -14.12 32.85 26.25
C ARG A 671 -13.80 33.14 24.77
N GLN A 672 -14.14 32.24 23.93
CA GLN A 672 -13.85 32.27 22.47
C GLN A 672 -15.15 31.96 21.70
N ALA A 673 -16.23 32.70 22.02
CA ALA A 673 -17.57 32.40 21.51
C ALA A 673 -17.61 32.40 19.95
N ASP A 674 -16.95 33.36 19.30
CA ASP A 674 -16.91 33.49 17.88
C ASP A 674 -16.18 32.31 17.22
N LEU A 675 -15.00 31.95 17.76
CA LEU A 675 -14.25 30.79 17.26
C LEU A 675 -14.98 29.48 17.53
N PHE A 676 -15.59 29.35 18.72
CA PHE A 676 -16.39 28.18 19.05
C PHE A 676 -17.59 28.02 18.10
N GLY A 677 -18.27 29.11 17.76
CA GLY A 677 -19.38 29.08 16.80
C GLY A 677 -18.96 28.64 15.39
N LYS A 678 -17.71 28.91 15.01
CA LYS A 678 -17.16 28.47 13.72
C LYS A 678 -16.80 26.98 13.70
N ILE A 679 -16.18 26.47 14.77
CA ILE A 679 -15.63 25.11 14.82
C ILE A 679 -16.55 24.07 15.44
N ALA A 680 -17.60 24.50 16.14
CA ALA A 680 -18.50 23.64 16.87
C ALA A 680 -19.96 24.01 16.56
N GLY A 681 -20.54 23.36 15.58
CA GLY A 681 -21.93 23.54 15.17
C GLY A 681 -22.89 23.02 16.24
N SER A 682 -23.85 23.85 16.67
CA SER A 682 -24.94 23.50 17.58
C SER A 682 -26.27 23.26 16.89
N GLU A 683 -26.35 23.45 15.57
CA GLU A 683 -27.63 23.42 14.80
C GLU A 683 -27.91 22.03 14.19
N GLY A 684 -27.56 20.94 14.87
CA GLY A 684 -27.86 19.57 14.42
C GLY A 684 -29.21 19.08 14.96
N GLN A 685 -29.83 18.11 14.30
CA GLN A 685 -31.04 17.45 14.76
C GLN A 685 -30.90 16.59 16.01
N ALA A 686 -29.66 16.27 16.40
CA ALA A 686 -29.36 15.44 17.57
C ALA A 686 -29.09 16.35 18.81
N GLU A 687 -30.05 16.48 19.71
CA GLU A 687 -29.96 17.30 20.91
C GLU A 687 -28.74 17.05 21.83
N HIS A 688 -28.03 15.96 21.63
CA HIS A 688 -26.89 15.55 22.46
C HIS A 688 -25.59 15.31 21.68
N ARG A 689 -25.44 15.88 20.45
CA ARG A 689 -24.21 15.73 19.66
C ARG A 689 -23.59 17.08 19.34
N LEU A 690 -22.27 17.13 19.48
CA LEU A 690 -21.44 18.28 19.13
C LEU A 690 -20.59 17.94 17.92
N LEU A 691 -20.76 18.64 16.82
CA LEU A 691 -19.85 18.58 15.70
C LEU A 691 -18.66 19.50 15.95
N VAL A 692 -17.45 18.97 15.83
CA VAL A 692 -16.22 19.75 15.83
C VAL A 692 -15.60 19.59 14.46
N SER A 693 -15.44 20.68 13.70
CA SER A 693 -15.01 20.66 12.29
C SER A 693 -14.23 21.92 11.93
N LEU A 694 -13.29 21.83 10.98
CA LEU A 694 -12.67 23.00 10.34
C LEU A 694 -13.63 23.75 9.43
N VAL A 695 -14.67 23.07 8.97
CA VAL A 695 -15.62 23.59 7.98
C VAL A 695 -17.00 23.74 8.64
N ASP A 696 -17.51 24.97 8.69
CA ASP A 696 -18.87 25.21 9.11
C ASP A 696 -19.89 24.76 8.07
N ARG A 697 -21.18 24.89 8.39
CA ARG A 697 -22.28 24.41 7.53
C ARG A 697 -22.31 25.07 6.15
N ASP A 698 -22.09 26.38 6.10
CA ASP A 698 -22.18 27.15 4.85
C ASP A 698 -20.99 26.87 3.94
N ARG A 699 -19.79 26.81 4.52
CA ARG A 699 -18.58 26.40 3.80
C ARG A 699 -18.68 24.96 3.28
N LEU A 700 -19.19 24.04 4.12
CA LEU A 700 -19.45 22.65 3.71
C LEU A 700 -20.39 22.59 2.50
N GLN A 701 -21.47 23.34 2.50
CA GLN A 701 -22.41 23.36 1.38
C GLN A 701 -21.75 23.88 0.07
N ARG A 702 -20.87 24.88 0.19
CA ARG A 702 -20.14 25.44 -0.94
C ARG A 702 -19.08 24.48 -1.48
N LEU A 703 -18.33 23.83 -0.60
CA LEU A 703 -17.36 22.79 -0.97
C LEU A 703 -18.05 21.62 -1.69
N LEU A 704 -19.18 21.14 -1.14
CA LEU A 704 -19.94 20.05 -1.74
C LEU A 704 -20.50 20.41 -3.12
N ARG A 705 -20.87 21.67 -3.36
CA ARG A 705 -21.30 22.10 -4.66
C ARG A 705 -20.23 21.98 -5.74
N VAL A 706 -18.96 22.26 -5.41
CA VAL A 706 -17.82 22.09 -6.33
C VAL A 706 -17.44 20.60 -6.42
N MET A 707 -17.38 19.92 -5.29
CA MET A 707 -17.02 18.51 -5.23
C MET A 707 -17.97 17.62 -6.06
N LEU A 708 -19.27 17.93 -6.07
CA LEU A 708 -20.32 17.11 -6.69
C LEU A 708 -20.73 17.61 -8.08
N ASP A 709 -20.03 18.60 -8.62
CA ASP A 709 -20.25 19.11 -9.97
C ASP A 709 -19.44 18.29 -11.00
N PRO A 710 -20.09 17.65 -12.00
CA PRO A 710 -19.39 16.92 -13.06
C PRO A 710 -18.46 17.82 -13.92
N ALA A 711 -18.73 19.11 -14.02
CA ALA A 711 -17.87 20.07 -14.72
C ALA A 711 -16.61 20.46 -13.90
N GLU A 712 -16.59 20.11 -12.62
CA GLU A 712 -15.48 20.39 -11.69
C GLU A 712 -14.83 19.07 -11.23
N MET A 713 -15.21 18.54 -10.06
CA MET A 713 -14.48 17.45 -9.40
C MET A 713 -15.13 16.07 -9.57
N LEU A 714 -16.43 15.98 -9.80
CA LEU A 714 -17.15 14.70 -9.84
C LEU A 714 -16.93 13.99 -11.19
N SER A 715 -16.37 12.79 -11.15
CA SER A 715 -16.31 11.84 -12.26
C SER A 715 -17.34 10.73 -12.07
N ASP A 716 -17.61 9.97 -13.12
CA ASP A 716 -18.38 8.72 -13.01
C ASP A 716 -17.68 7.65 -12.15
N TYR A 717 -16.40 7.85 -11.84
CA TYR A 717 -15.52 6.91 -11.12
C TYR A 717 -15.06 7.41 -9.75
N GLY A 718 -15.52 8.58 -9.30
CA GLY A 718 -15.17 9.17 -8.00
C GLY A 718 -14.85 10.66 -8.09
N ILE A 719 -14.14 11.18 -7.10
CA ILE A 719 -13.69 12.58 -7.07
C ILE A 719 -12.30 12.69 -7.69
N ARG A 720 -12.17 13.55 -8.69
CA ARG A 720 -10.90 13.86 -9.37
C ARG A 720 -9.92 14.56 -8.44
N SER A 721 -8.64 14.36 -8.63
CA SER A 721 -7.60 15.05 -7.86
C SER A 721 -7.46 16.52 -8.23
N LEU A 722 -7.77 16.90 -9.48
CA LEU A 722 -7.82 18.27 -9.97
C LEU A 722 -9.14 18.48 -10.72
N SER A 723 -9.70 19.69 -10.63
CA SER A 723 -10.93 20.06 -11.34
C SER A 723 -10.78 19.96 -12.85
N HIS A 724 -11.77 19.33 -13.50
CA HIS A 724 -11.88 19.25 -14.97
C HIS A 724 -11.94 20.64 -15.62
N ARG A 725 -12.35 21.68 -14.89
CA ARG A 725 -12.34 23.07 -15.37
C ARG A 725 -10.96 23.51 -15.86
N HIS A 726 -9.89 23.02 -15.22
CA HIS A 726 -8.52 23.35 -15.62
C HIS A 726 -8.08 22.74 -16.96
N LEU A 727 -8.95 21.99 -17.65
CA LEU A 727 -8.74 21.60 -19.05
C LEU A 727 -8.93 22.79 -19.99
N ALA A 728 -10.00 23.57 -19.77
CA ALA A 728 -10.32 24.74 -20.59
C ALA A 728 -9.66 26.03 -20.07
N ASP A 729 -9.45 26.14 -18.77
CA ASP A 729 -8.91 27.31 -18.07
C ASP A 729 -7.78 26.88 -17.09
N PRO A 730 -6.58 26.57 -17.61
CA PRO A 730 -5.44 26.22 -16.77
C PRO A 730 -5.06 27.37 -15.83
N PHE A 731 -4.79 27.06 -14.56
CA PHE A 731 -4.32 28.06 -13.61
C PHE A 731 -2.89 28.50 -13.98
N ARG A 732 -2.64 29.82 -13.96
CA ARG A 732 -1.34 30.43 -14.24
C ARG A 732 -1.02 31.52 -13.23
N VAL A 733 0.24 31.63 -12.84
CA VAL A 733 0.72 32.66 -11.91
C VAL A 733 2.15 33.03 -12.24
N GLU A 734 2.46 34.31 -12.13
CA GLU A 734 3.83 34.86 -12.28
C GLU A 734 4.38 35.20 -10.91
N ILE A 735 5.54 34.62 -10.54
CA ILE A 735 6.20 34.82 -9.27
C ILE A 735 7.70 35.02 -9.51
N GLY A 736 8.23 36.15 -9.06
CA GLY A 736 9.67 36.47 -9.20
C GLY A 736 10.16 36.65 -10.64
N GLY A 737 9.26 36.78 -11.59
CA GLY A 737 9.57 36.87 -13.02
C GLY A 737 9.45 35.53 -13.76
N ASP A 738 9.19 34.43 -13.06
CA ASP A 738 8.95 33.12 -13.65
C ASP A 738 7.44 32.85 -13.75
N ALA A 739 7.03 32.20 -14.83
CA ALA A 739 5.64 31.78 -15.05
C ALA A 739 5.45 30.32 -14.65
N PHE A 740 4.46 30.07 -13.78
CA PHE A 740 4.07 28.74 -13.34
C PHE A 740 2.64 28.46 -13.80
N GLY A 741 2.34 27.18 -14.08
CA GLY A 741 1.02 26.77 -14.48
C GLY A 741 0.69 25.33 -14.18
N ILE A 742 -0.62 25.04 -14.09
CA ILE A 742 -1.14 23.71 -13.90
C ILE A 742 -2.42 23.55 -14.73
N GLY A 743 -2.53 22.43 -15.43
CA GLY A 743 -3.69 22.03 -16.22
C GLY A 743 -4.22 20.68 -15.82
N TYR A 744 -5.40 20.32 -16.30
CA TYR A 744 -6.03 19.02 -16.07
C TYR A 744 -5.40 17.95 -16.96
N TRP A 745 -4.84 16.91 -16.33
CA TRP A 745 -4.27 15.73 -16.98
C TRP A 745 -4.94 14.49 -16.40
N PRO A 746 -5.94 13.91 -17.06
CA PRO A 746 -6.74 12.82 -16.48
C PRO A 746 -6.04 11.47 -16.44
N ALA A 747 -4.91 11.32 -17.13
CA ALA A 747 -4.13 10.10 -17.26
C ALA A 747 -2.78 10.23 -16.54
N GLU A 748 -1.70 9.87 -17.18
CA GLU A 748 -0.34 9.89 -16.64
C GLU A 748 0.22 11.31 -16.53
N SER A 749 1.29 11.46 -15.76
CA SER A 749 1.98 12.74 -15.57
C SER A 749 2.60 13.23 -16.88
N GLN A 750 2.45 14.53 -17.17
CA GLN A 750 3.11 15.21 -18.30
C GLN A 750 4.31 16.04 -17.82
N SER A 751 4.79 15.81 -16.61
CA SER A 751 5.95 16.48 -16.03
C SER A 751 6.91 15.49 -15.40
N GLY A 752 8.20 15.88 -15.31
CA GLY A 752 9.21 15.07 -14.60
C GLY A 752 9.22 15.26 -13.08
N LEU A 753 8.23 15.96 -12.51
CA LEU A 753 8.12 16.09 -11.06
C LEU A 753 7.93 14.71 -10.44
N PHE A 754 8.71 14.40 -9.41
CA PHE A 754 8.70 13.11 -8.73
C PHE A 754 8.91 11.90 -9.67
N GLY A 755 9.76 12.07 -10.68
CA GLY A 755 10.08 11.01 -11.64
C GLY A 755 9.01 10.72 -12.68
N GLY A 756 7.82 11.35 -12.58
CA GLY A 756 6.68 11.09 -13.48
C GLY A 756 5.84 9.87 -13.14
N ASN A 757 6.14 9.15 -12.05
CA ASN A 757 5.45 7.91 -11.66
C ASN A 757 4.01 8.12 -11.23
N SER A 758 3.67 9.29 -10.69
CA SER A 758 2.31 9.56 -10.23
C SER A 758 1.78 10.90 -10.72
N ASN A 759 0.46 10.97 -10.85
CA ASN A 759 -0.21 12.18 -11.33
C ASN A 759 -1.40 12.55 -10.42
N TRP A 760 -1.31 13.71 -9.77
CA TRP A 760 -2.38 14.32 -8.97
C TRP A 760 -3.06 15.49 -9.69
N ARG A 761 -3.02 15.54 -11.03
CA ARG A 761 -3.59 16.62 -11.86
C ARG A 761 -4.81 16.16 -12.66
N GLY A 762 -5.66 15.29 -12.09
CA GLY A 762 -6.92 14.88 -12.70
C GLY A 762 -7.40 13.47 -12.37
N PRO A 763 -6.52 12.49 -12.16
CA PRO A 763 -6.93 11.12 -11.88
C PRO A 763 -7.75 10.95 -10.60
N ILE A 764 -8.37 9.77 -10.49
CA ILE A 764 -9.09 9.31 -9.30
C ILE A 764 -8.12 8.55 -8.41
N TRP A 765 -8.00 8.95 -7.16
CA TRP A 765 -7.18 8.33 -6.13
C TRP A 765 -8.06 7.74 -5.04
N MET A 766 -7.92 6.44 -4.78
CA MET A 766 -8.75 5.71 -3.83
C MET A 766 -8.64 6.28 -2.40
N PRO A 767 -7.45 6.55 -1.84
CA PRO A 767 -7.30 6.91 -0.43
C PRO A 767 -8.03 8.20 -0.05
N VAL A 768 -7.83 9.28 -0.80
CA VAL A 768 -8.48 10.57 -0.49
C VAL A 768 -9.99 10.48 -0.69
N ASN A 769 -10.47 9.76 -1.71
CA ASN A 769 -11.89 9.50 -1.89
C ASN A 769 -12.51 8.79 -0.67
N VAL A 770 -11.82 7.80 -0.08
CA VAL A 770 -12.28 7.10 1.12
C VAL A 770 -12.30 8.02 2.33
N LEU A 771 -11.34 8.92 2.49
CA LEU A 771 -11.37 9.93 3.56
C LEU A 771 -12.54 10.90 3.41
N LEU A 772 -12.86 11.31 2.18
CA LEU A 772 -14.04 12.15 1.89
C LEU A 772 -15.35 11.41 2.21
N ILE A 773 -15.45 10.12 1.87
CA ILE A 773 -16.58 9.27 2.21
C ILE A 773 -16.76 9.16 3.73
N ASP A 774 -15.68 8.91 4.49
CA ASP A 774 -15.73 8.87 5.96
C ASP A 774 -16.18 10.22 6.55
N ALA A 775 -15.65 11.32 6.02
CA ALA A 775 -16.05 12.67 6.45
C ALA A 775 -17.52 12.95 6.21
N LEU A 776 -18.05 12.61 5.02
CA LEU A 776 -19.48 12.76 4.71
C LEU A 776 -20.37 12.00 5.69
N ARG A 777 -20.01 10.76 6.03
CA ARG A 777 -20.72 9.95 7.02
C ARG A 777 -20.67 10.56 8.42
N ARG A 778 -19.54 11.19 8.81
CA ARG A 778 -19.40 11.90 10.10
C ARG A 778 -20.25 13.15 10.15
N HIS A 779 -20.26 13.96 9.09
CA HIS A 779 -21.14 15.11 8.95
C HIS A 779 -22.63 14.71 8.96
N HIS A 780 -22.98 13.60 8.27
CA HIS A 780 -24.35 13.08 8.30
C HIS A 780 -24.83 12.69 9.69
N ARG A 781 -23.98 12.08 10.52
CA ARG A 781 -24.35 11.72 11.91
C ARG A 781 -24.79 12.92 12.73
N HIS A 782 -24.28 14.11 12.42
CA HIS A 782 -24.66 15.36 13.09
C HIS A 782 -25.86 16.02 12.43
N TYR A 783 -25.81 16.25 11.12
CA TYR A 783 -26.85 17.02 10.42
C TYR A 783 -28.09 16.20 10.10
N GLY A 784 -27.99 14.87 10.02
CA GLY A 784 -29.10 13.96 9.74
C GLY A 784 -29.73 14.17 8.37
N GLU A 785 -30.99 13.78 8.25
CA GLU A 785 -31.76 13.81 7.01
C GLU A 785 -32.14 15.24 6.52
N ALA A 786 -31.99 16.24 7.39
CA ALA A 786 -32.36 17.63 7.07
C ALA A 786 -31.31 18.33 6.21
N PHE A 787 -30.07 17.82 6.18
CA PHE A 787 -29.04 18.37 5.32
C PHE A 787 -28.95 17.56 4.03
N THR A 788 -29.45 18.14 2.95
CA THR A 788 -29.41 17.53 1.62
C THR A 788 -28.66 18.42 0.64
N VAL A 789 -28.00 17.79 -0.32
CA VAL A 789 -27.29 18.45 -1.42
C VAL A 789 -27.66 17.80 -2.75
N GLU A 790 -27.59 18.56 -3.82
CA GLU A 790 -27.80 18.03 -5.16
C GLU A 790 -26.59 17.16 -5.59
N CYS A 791 -26.85 15.91 -5.98
CA CYS A 791 -25.80 14.98 -6.41
C CYS A 791 -26.28 14.08 -7.57
N PRO A 792 -25.64 14.17 -8.77
CA PRO A 792 -24.71 15.23 -9.23
C PRO A 792 -25.37 16.62 -9.30
N VAL A 793 -24.57 17.66 -9.22
CA VAL A 793 -25.05 19.04 -9.44
C VAL A 793 -25.63 19.16 -10.85
N GLY A 794 -26.80 19.81 -10.97
CA GLY A 794 -27.56 19.93 -12.23
C GLY A 794 -28.52 18.77 -12.51
N SER A 795 -28.56 17.73 -11.67
CA SER A 795 -29.44 16.54 -11.83
C SER A 795 -30.84 16.73 -11.26
N GLY A 796 -31.06 17.70 -10.38
CA GLY A 796 -32.28 17.86 -9.58
C GLY A 796 -32.41 16.83 -8.46
N ARG A 797 -31.48 15.89 -8.27
CA ARG A 797 -31.55 14.81 -7.28
C ARG A 797 -30.94 15.26 -5.95
N MET A 798 -31.78 15.53 -4.97
CA MET A 798 -31.34 15.87 -3.61
C MET A 798 -31.00 14.60 -2.82
N MET A 799 -29.85 14.57 -2.20
CA MET A 799 -29.31 13.43 -1.43
C MET A 799 -28.82 13.90 -0.05
N THR A 800 -28.99 13.04 0.96
CA THR A 800 -28.33 13.23 2.25
C THR A 800 -26.83 12.95 2.12
N LEU A 801 -26.03 13.39 3.08
CA LEU A 801 -24.57 13.17 3.02
C LEU A 801 -24.21 11.68 3.07
N ASP A 802 -24.99 10.83 3.75
CA ASP A 802 -24.79 9.39 3.74
C ASP A 802 -25.08 8.77 2.37
N GLN A 803 -26.15 9.23 1.71
CA GLN A 803 -26.47 8.83 0.35
C GLN A 803 -25.39 9.28 -0.66
N VAL A 804 -24.81 10.47 -0.47
CA VAL A 804 -23.68 10.95 -1.28
C VAL A 804 -22.45 10.06 -1.04
N ALA A 805 -22.14 9.72 0.21
CA ALA A 805 -21.06 8.81 0.55
C ALA A 805 -21.22 7.43 -0.14
N ASP A 806 -22.43 6.88 -0.13
CA ASP A 806 -22.73 5.62 -0.83
C ASP A 806 -22.66 5.75 -2.36
N GLU A 807 -23.04 6.92 -2.92
CA GLU A 807 -22.90 7.18 -4.35
C GLU A 807 -21.43 7.21 -4.77
N LEU A 808 -20.56 7.90 -4.02
CA LEU A 808 -19.11 7.93 -4.27
C LEU A 808 -18.51 6.53 -4.14
N ALA A 809 -18.90 5.76 -3.11
CA ALA A 809 -18.46 4.39 -2.94
C ALA A 809 -18.86 3.50 -4.14
N ARG A 810 -20.08 3.65 -4.67
CA ARG A 810 -20.52 2.92 -5.87
C ARG A 810 -19.71 3.28 -7.11
N ARG A 811 -19.37 4.56 -7.30
CA ARG A 811 -18.53 5.02 -8.42
C ARG A 811 -17.12 4.41 -8.37
N LEU A 812 -16.50 4.37 -7.20
CA LEU A 812 -15.19 3.75 -7.00
C LEU A 812 -15.22 2.23 -7.24
N VAL A 813 -16.26 1.54 -6.76
CA VAL A 813 -16.41 0.09 -6.99
C VAL A 813 -16.67 -0.19 -8.47
N ALA A 814 -17.41 0.66 -9.17
CA ALA A 814 -17.75 0.52 -10.58
C ALA A 814 -16.51 0.51 -11.50
N ILE A 815 -15.37 1.06 -11.06
CA ILE A 815 -14.08 0.96 -11.77
C ILE A 815 -13.76 -0.51 -12.11
N PHE A 816 -14.04 -1.42 -11.18
CA PHE A 816 -13.70 -2.84 -11.28
C PHE A 816 -14.87 -3.72 -11.76
N GLU A 817 -16.12 -3.27 -11.60
CA GLU A 817 -17.29 -4.09 -11.96
C GLU A 817 -17.43 -4.24 -13.47
N ALA A 818 -17.88 -5.41 -13.89
CA ALA A 818 -18.30 -5.62 -15.27
C ALA A 818 -19.63 -4.87 -15.53
N GLY A 819 -19.62 -3.96 -16.49
CA GLY A 819 -20.81 -3.27 -16.98
C GLY A 819 -21.78 -4.22 -17.68
N GLN A 820 -22.92 -3.69 -18.11
CA GLN A 820 -23.93 -4.47 -18.85
C GLN A 820 -23.43 -5.05 -20.17
N ASP A 821 -22.44 -4.40 -20.76
CA ASP A 821 -21.72 -4.83 -21.96
C ASP A 821 -20.59 -5.83 -21.67
N GLY A 822 -20.37 -6.17 -20.39
CA GLY A 822 -19.30 -7.03 -19.91
C GLY A 822 -17.92 -6.37 -19.82
N ARG A 823 -17.81 -5.08 -20.16
CA ARG A 823 -16.55 -4.34 -20.06
C ARG A 823 -16.32 -3.87 -18.62
N ARG A 824 -15.04 -3.82 -18.24
CA ARG A 824 -14.59 -3.25 -16.96
C ARG A 824 -13.85 -1.93 -17.22
N PRO A 825 -14.23 -0.82 -16.57
CA PRO A 825 -13.53 0.47 -16.75
C PRO A 825 -12.03 0.38 -16.50
N VAL A 826 -11.60 -0.35 -15.49
CA VAL A 826 -10.17 -0.54 -15.13
C VAL A 826 -9.30 -0.96 -16.32
N TRP A 827 -9.83 -1.69 -17.28
CA TRP A 827 -9.09 -2.14 -18.47
C TRP A 827 -9.01 -1.11 -19.59
N GLY A 828 -9.72 0.02 -19.46
CA GLY A 828 -9.69 1.07 -20.47
C GLY A 828 -9.88 0.56 -21.89
N GLY A 829 -8.92 0.88 -22.76
CA GLY A 829 -8.88 0.47 -24.16
C GLY A 829 -8.24 -0.89 -24.43
N ALA A 830 -7.72 -1.60 -23.44
CA ALA A 830 -6.96 -2.85 -23.59
C ALA A 830 -7.87 -4.01 -24.06
N ALA A 831 -7.92 -4.23 -25.39
CA ALA A 831 -8.86 -5.16 -26.02
C ALA A 831 -8.74 -6.59 -25.48
N ARG A 832 -7.54 -7.10 -25.23
CA ARG A 832 -7.31 -8.45 -24.71
C ARG A 832 -7.95 -8.61 -23.33
N PHE A 833 -7.72 -7.66 -22.42
CA PHE A 833 -8.32 -7.69 -21.07
C PHE A 833 -9.84 -7.52 -21.08
N GLN A 834 -10.39 -6.81 -22.07
CA GLN A 834 -11.84 -6.64 -22.19
C GLN A 834 -12.55 -7.85 -22.79
N GLN A 835 -11.95 -8.54 -23.75
CA GLN A 835 -12.65 -9.48 -24.62
C GLN A 835 -12.30 -10.94 -24.33
N ASP A 836 -11.07 -11.23 -23.90
CA ASP A 836 -10.62 -12.59 -23.64
C ASP A 836 -11.12 -13.09 -22.28
N PRO A 837 -11.95 -14.17 -22.24
CA PRO A 837 -12.47 -14.72 -20.97
C PRO A 837 -11.35 -15.17 -20.02
N GLY A 838 -10.20 -15.57 -20.55
CA GLY A 838 -9.04 -15.95 -19.74
C GLY A 838 -8.38 -14.77 -19.04
N TRP A 839 -8.54 -13.53 -19.56
CA TRP A 839 -7.90 -12.33 -19.06
C TRP A 839 -8.85 -11.44 -18.25
N ARG A 840 -10.09 -11.33 -18.66
CA ARG A 840 -11.06 -10.35 -18.16
C ARG A 840 -11.28 -10.40 -16.65
N ASP A 841 -11.22 -11.58 -16.06
CA ASP A 841 -11.57 -11.84 -14.66
C ASP A 841 -10.34 -11.97 -13.72
N THR A 842 -9.13 -11.77 -14.25
CA THR A 842 -7.89 -11.66 -13.49
C THR A 842 -7.58 -10.17 -13.31
N LEU A 843 -7.84 -9.62 -12.11
CA LEU A 843 -7.81 -8.17 -11.88
C LEU A 843 -6.41 -7.69 -11.50
N LEU A 844 -6.07 -6.48 -11.97
CA LEU A 844 -4.94 -5.67 -11.53
C LEU A 844 -5.47 -4.49 -10.71
N PHE A 845 -4.78 -4.15 -9.65
CA PHE A 845 -5.20 -3.10 -8.71
C PHE A 845 -4.23 -1.92 -8.81
N TYR A 846 -4.44 -1.13 -9.84
CA TYR A 846 -3.60 0.01 -10.19
C TYR A 846 -3.52 1.06 -9.09
N GLU A 847 -2.47 1.83 -9.11
CA GLU A 847 -2.18 2.89 -8.14
C GLU A 847 -3.26 3.99 -8.15
N TYR A 848 -3.67 4.42 -9.35
CA TYR A 848 -4.72 5.42 -9.57
C TYR A 848 -5.47 5.15 -10.87
N PHE A 849 -6.50 5.94 -11.16
CA PHE A 849 -7.41 5.67 -12.27
C PHE A 849 -7.66 6.93 -13.09
N HIS A 850 -7.78 6.77 -14.39
CA HIS A 850 -8.05 7.85 -15.32
C HIS A 850 -9.29 8.65 -14.91
N GLY A 851 -9.16 9.98 -14.83
CA GLY A 851 -10.19 10.87 -14.31
C GLY A 851 -11.53 10.82 -15.04
N ASP A 852 -11.57 10.44 -16.33
CA ASP A 852 -12.77 10.48 -17.15
C ASP A 852 -13.31 9.13 -17.58
N ASN A 853 -12.48 8.06 -17.63
CA ASN A 853 -12.92 6.75 -18.12
C ASN A 853 -12.66 5.58 -17.14
N GLY A 854 -11.99 5.86 -16.01
CA GLY A 854 -11.74 4.87 -14.96
C GLY A 854 -10.68 3.80 -15.29
N ALA A 855 -9.91 3.96 -16.37
CA ALA A 855 -8.82 3.06 -16.72
C ALA A 855 -7.74 3.08 -15.63
N GLY A 856 -7.17 1.92 -15.29
CA GLY A 856 -6.07 1.81 -14.37
C GLY A 856 -4.80 2.43 -14.94
N ILE A 857 -4.05 3.16 -14.10
CA ILE A 857 -2.83 3.90 -14.45
C ILE A 857 -1.85 3.82 -13.28
N GLY A 858 -0.56 4.04 -13.57
CA GLY A 858 0.52 3.91 -12.59
C GLY A 858 0.82 2.45 -12.29
N ALA A 859 1.42 2.20 -11.13
CA ALA A 859 1.81 0.87 -10.70
C ALA A 859 0.65 -0.14 -10.83
N ALA A 860 0.86 -1.20 -11.61
CA ALA A 860 -0.21 -2.12 -11.99
C ALA A 860 -0.65 -3.04 -10.83
N HIS A 861 0.23 -3.28 -9.88
CA HIS A 861 -0.01 -4.17 -8.74
C HIS A 861 -0.09 -3.42 -7.41
N GLN A 862 -0.34 -2.11 -7.43
CA GLN A 862 -0.51 -1.26 -6.24
C GLN A 862 -1.78 -1.66 -5.46
N THR A 863 -1.81 -2.86 -4.96
CA THR A 863 -2.95 -3.38 -4.19
C THR A 863 -3.12 -2.65 -2.86
N GLY A 864 -2.10 -2.00 -2.35
CA GLY A 864 -2.06 -1.34 -1.06
C GLY A 864 -3.32 -0.53 -0.76
N TRP A 865 -3.37 0.74 -1.10
CA TRP A 865 -4.57 1.56 -0.86
C TRP A 865 -5.74 1.25 -1.80
N THR A 866 -5.49 0.71 -2.99
CA THR A 866 -6.56 0.28 -3.91
C THR A 866 -7.34 -0.91 -3.37
N GLY A 867 -6.75 -1.71 -2.49
CA GLY A 867 -7.42 -2.74 -1.71
C GLY A 867 -8.63 -2.24 -0.89
N LEU A 868 -8.73 -0.91 -0.65
CA LEU A 868 -9.91 -0.28 -0.03
C LEU A 868 -11.21 -0.57 -0.79
N VAL A 869 -11.15 -0.95 -2.07
CA VAL A 869 -12.34 -1.38 -2.83
C VAL A 869 -13.08 -2.53 -2.14
N ALA A 870 -12.34 -3.45 -1.49
CA ALA A 870 -12.95 -4.55 -0.72
C ALA A 870 -13.75 -4.03 0.49
N VAL A 871 -13.25 -2.98 1.16
CA VAL A 871 -13.94 -2.32 2.27
C VAL A 871 -15.21 -1.62 1.78
N LEU A 872 -15.13 -0.92 0.65
CA LEU A 872 -16.30 -0.25 0.05
C LEU A 872 -17.39 -1.25 -0.37
N ILE A 873 -17.02 -2.39 -0.94
CA ILE A 873 -17.96 -3.47 -1.28
C ILE A 873 -18.65 -4.01 -0.03
N GLU A 874 -17.91 -4.24 1.05
CA GLU A 874 -18.46 -4.68 2.33
C GLU A 874 -19.42 -3.65 2.91
N ASP A 875 -19.05 -2.38 2.95
CA ASP A 875 -19.87 -1.30 3.52
C ASP A 875 -21.16 -1.08 2.73
N LEU A 876 -21.09 -1.05 1.39
CA LEU A 876 -22.28 -0.95 0.52
C LEU A 876 -23.23 -2.14 0.68
N GLY A 877 -22.70 -3.35 0.81
CA GLY A 877 -23.53 -4.54 1.04
C GLY A 877 -24.22 -4.52 2.40
N ARG A 878 -23.60 -3.95 3.42
CA ARG A 878 -24.21 -3.75 4.75
C ARG A 878 -25.28 -2.66 4.75
N ALA A 879 -25.05 -1.55 4.05
CA ALA A 879 -26.03 -0.49 3.90
C ALA A 879 -27.31 -0.98 3.21
N ALA A 880 -27.17 -1.87 2.21
CA ALA A 880 -28.31 -2.49 1.53
C ALA A 880 -29.09 -3.50 2.39
N ASN A 881 -28.47 -4.07 3.45
CA ASN A 881 -29.07 -5.07 4.35
C ASN A 881 -28.91 -4.69 5.83
N PRO A 882 -29.59 -3.64 6.31
CA PRO A 882 -29.42 -3.15 7.68
C PRO A 882 -29.85 -4.19 8.76
N ALA A 883 -30.65 -5.18 8.42
CA ALA A 883 -31.00 -6.29 9.32
C ALA A 883 -29.83 -7.25 9.60
N SER A 884 -28.77 -7.23 8.82
CA SER A 884 -27.55 -8.01 9.04
C SER A 884 -26.54 -7.33 9.99
N ALA A 885 -26.79 -6.09 10.39
CA ALA A 885 -25.98 -5.41 11.39
C ALA A 885 -26.23 -6.07 12.76
N PRO A 886 -25.18 -6.45 13.52
CA PRO A 886 -25.37 -6.93 14.87
C PRO A 886 -26.14 -5.85 15.66
N ALA A 887 -27.24 -6.25 16.31
CA ALA A 887 -28.09 -5.34 17.07
C ALA A 887 -27.22 -4.50 18.00
N ARG A 888 -27.34 -3.17 17.94
CA ARG A 888 -26.70 -2.25 18.88
C ARG A 888 -27.19 -2.62 20.28
N ARG A 889 -26.48 -3.52 20.95
CA ARG A 889 -26.64 -3.72 22.38
C ARG A 889 -26.05 -2.48 23.04
N HIS A 890 -26.89 -1.62 23.56
CA HIS A 890 -26.47 -0.61 24.50
C HIS A 890 -25.67 -1.35 25.59
N ALA A 891 -24.36 -1.11 25.63
CA ALA A 891 -23.51 -1.70 26.67
C ALA A 891 -24.05 -1.20 28.02
N LYS A 892 -24.67 -2.11 28.78
CA LYS A 892 -24.87 -1.86 30.21
C LYS A 892 -23.47 -1.65 30.81
N ALA A 893 -23.33 -0.56 31.58
CA ALA A 893 -22.13 -0.30 32.34
C ALA A 893 -21.69 -1.58 33.06
N PRO A 894 -20.41 -1.96 33.07
CA PRO A 894 -19.93 -3.08 33.85
C PRO A 894 -20.19 -2.82 35.31
N ALA A 895 -20.75 -3.81 36.01
CA ALA A 895 -20.94 -3.75 37.46
C ALA A 895 -19.58 -3.49 38.15
N PRO A 896 -19.54 -2.67 39.21
CA PRO A 896 -18.33 -2.35 39.93
C PRO A 896 -17.70 -3.66 40.47
N VAL A 897 -16.44 -3.88 40.13
CA VAL A 897 -15.64 -4.95 40.72
C VAL A 897 -15.46 -4.63 42.19
N ALA A 898 -16.03 -5.49 43.06
CA ALA A 898 -15.86 -5.38 44.50
C ALA A 898 -14.37 -5.43 44.87
N ALA A 899 -13.89 -4.39 45.54
CA ALA A 899 -12.57 -4.37 46.11
C ALA A 899 -12.46 -5.47 47.18
N GLY A 900 -11.80 -6.57 46.80
CA GLY A 900 -11.32 -7.57 47.73
C GLY A 900 -10.06 -7.07 48.47
N ARG A 901 -10.12 -7.13 49.77
CA ARG A 901 -9.04 -6.73 50.75
C ARG A 901 -7.73 -7.46 50.51
#